data_fbf18cba59c4c4ca368ebbec0bece7d8
#
_entry.id   fbf18cba59c4c4ca368ebbec0bece7d8
#
_cell.length_a   1.000
_cell.length_b   1.000
_cell.length_c   1.000
_cell.angle_alpha   90.00
_cell.angle_beta   90.00
_cell.angle_gamma   90.00
#
_symmetry.space_group_name_H-M   'P 1'
#
loop_
_entity.id
_entity.type
_entity.pdbx_description
1 polymer ?
#
loop_
_entity_poly.entity_id
_entity_poly.type
_entity_poly.pdbx_seq_one_letter_code
_entity_poly.pdbx_strand_id
1 'polypeptide(L)'
;MPEGLHDFLLRLSSLFRKRMLDREMLEELEFHHTMLRDKMTREGLPHSEACIIAHRAFGNQARWHERLREVWQFQSFENLLRDVSFSARLLRKSLGFTIVAVSTLALGIGANTTIFSLINGLLLRPVEAPHSEQLTLIGTYQKSRGDRGLSYGFNAPYLRSLERLKQSGKLPFTDIFGYFGTLFQVRGNSGNEEIRSAFVSGQYFSGMQVAPLLGRYLTPQDDVPGGSSAGLAVVISEGFWQRWFNHSPDVIGHKLIIANKPFTVVGVMPKQFKGADPAQRPDLFAALADEPIIDAPYSMVNSGYHAWWLNIMARRQSGASIEQANAALAALTNVVIRDSSDAGFIKDALDDQTRFTAESGSRGFSYFRVMFEKPLEIVFAMCVGILLLACLNLTSLLMARSTARERELATRLALGATRRRLIQQLLIESVMIAVMGTAAGLGVAPVLSRMLAAMLLSAAGQRAQLDTSLDSRVLLFAALIAMITAILVGFVPALRATSGTLADQIKDGQYAKQSNQRKSLIPRVLMATEVCLALMLVVCAGLLATSVIRLYRVGPGFDPHGLVNLNFNMAKQPLEGDSLLRLYKQIGEGIEHQPGVKSVSFVQIVPLSGSDMTESYPDVHGQDQIVHANKIGPSYFQTMRIPILEGREFSWEDTKTNGSKIILDQTAATLLFPDRNAIGQQISYGKNQYQVVAIVGDAKYNDLRAAAPPTAYTPITQDSFSKGSYTAVVRLEGPAAPFATAARSLTTRLAPDIPVPVLTTMSGVLEDSIASERMMAILSVYFAFCALLVTGIGLYGTLSYATARRTSEIGIRMALGAQRAQVIGLVFRENAGIALVGSAAGVIAAYFASQVLASFLYGTSTHDPLVLGASVLALVTIACGASLLPALRAARIDPMAAIRCE
;
A
#
# COMPACT_ATOMS: atom_id res chain seq x y z
N MET A 1 -9.56 -9.31 -50.15
CA MET A 1 -9.93 -8.85 -48.79
C MET A 1 -11.23 -9.58 -48.43
N PRO A 2 -11.40 -10.11 -47.25
CA PRO A 2 -12.68 -10.72 -46.89
C PRO A 2 -13.79 -9.66 -46.95
N GLU A 3 -14.92 -10.00 -47.57
CA GLU A 3 -16.08 -9.10 -47.78
C GLU A 3 -16.48 -8.33 -46.54
N GLY A 4 -16.39 -8.94 -45.34
CA GLY A 4 -16.69 -8.29 -44.06
C GLY A 4 -15.80 -7.11 -43.66
N LEU A 5 -14.53 -7.07 -44.11
CA LEU A 5 -13.62 -5.96 -43.80
C LEU A 5 -13.90 -4.74 -44.73
N HIS A 6 -14.30 -5.01 -45.98
CA HIS A 6 -14.68 -3.98 -46.91
C HIS A 6 -15.99 -3.30 -46.48
N ASP A 7 -16.99 -4.08 -46.08
CA ASP A 7 -18.25 -3.55 -45.54
C ASP A 7 -18.03 -2.74 -44.24
N PHE A 8 -17.14 -3.18 -43.36
CA PHE A 8 -16.78 -2.45 -42.13
C PHE A 8 -16.13 -1.10 -42.46
N LEU A 9 -15.19 -1.08 -43.41
CA LEU A 9 -14.51 0.17 -43.82
C LEU A 9 -15.47 1.13 -44.55
N LEU A 10 -16.38 0.61 -45.36
CA LEU A 10 -17.42 1.44 -45.99
C LEU A 10 -18.37 2.05 -44.97
N ARG A 11 -18.80 1.28 -43.98
CA ARG A 11 -19.63 1.79 -42.89
C ARG A 11 -18.86 2.77 -42.00
N LEU A 12 -17.56 2.62 -41.82
CA LEU A 12 -16.72 3.57 -41.10
C LEU A 12 -16.55 4.90 -41.88
N SER A 13 -16.38 4.82 -43.19
CA SER A 13 -16.30 6.02 -44.06
C SER A 13 -17.61 6.80 -44.12
N SER A 14 -18.76 6.11 -43.95
CA SER A 14 -20.09 6.74 -43.95
C SER A 14 -20.30 7.68 -42.76
N LEU A 15 -19.59 7.49 -41.64
CA LEU A 15 -19.62 8.38 -40.47
C LEU A 15 -19.11 9.80 -40.80
N PHE A 16 -18.14 9.92 -41.70
CA PHE A 16 -17.52 11.20 -42.07
C PHE A 16 -18.14 11.85 -43.32
N ARG A 17 -18.86 11.07 -44.14
CA ARG A 17 -19.46 11.54 -45.43
C ARG A 17 -20.99 11.52 -45.47
N LYS A 18 -21.62 11.54 -44.28
CA LYS A 18 -23.06 11.36 -44.13
C LYS A 18 -23.91 12.25 -45.05
N ARG A 19 -23.63 13.56 -45.10
CA ARG A 19 -24.40 14.52 -45.91
C ARG A 19 -24.26 14.27 -47.42
N MET A 20 -23.14 13.75 -47.83
CA MET A 20 -22.86 13.44 -49.24
C MET A 20 -23.58 12.16 -49.66
N LEU A 21 -23.51 11.11 -48.84
CA LEU A 21 -24.21 9.83 -49.04
C LEU A 21 -25.74 9.99 -49.01
N ASP A 22 -26.28 10.79 -48.07
CA ASP A 22 -27.72 11.08 -48.00
C ASP A 22 -28.21 11.81 -49.28
N ARG A 23 -27.37 12.69 -49.89
CA ARG A 23 -27.68 13.39 -51.16
C ARG A 23 -27.61 12.45 -52.33
N GLU A 24 -26.55 11.66 -52.48
CA GLU A 24 -26.36 10.69 -53.55
C GLU A 24 -27.51 9.66 -53.56
N MET A 25 -27.93 9.20 -52.37
CA MET A 25 -29.03 8.25 -52.23
C MET A 25 -30.39 8.87 -52.61
N LEU A 26 -30.62 10.15 -52.30
CA LEU A 26 -31.84 10.85 -52.75
C LEU A 26 -31.84 11.02 -54.26
N GLU A 27 -30.72 11.39 -54.88
CA GLU A 27 -30.54 11.52 -56.31
C GLU A 27 -30.77 10.19 -57.02
N GLU A 28 -30.29 9.08 -56.46
CA GLU A 28 -30.47 7.72 -57.02
C GLU A 28 -31.93 7.25 -56.93
N LEU A 29 -32.61 7.50 -55.82
CA LEU A 29 -34.03 7.22 -55.67
C LEU A 29 -34.89 8.04 -56.63
N GLU A 30 -34.53 9.30 -56.83
CA GLU A 30 -35.22 10.20 -57.78
C GLU A 30 -34.95 9.78 -59.22
N PHE A 31 -33.74 9.34 -59.56
CA PHE A 31 -33.39 8.75 -60.84
C PHE A 31 -34.20 7.48 -61.16
N HIS A 32 -34.30 6.54 -60.23
CA HIS A 32 -35.08 5.32 -60.38
C HIS A 32 -36.58 5.60 -60.51
N HIS A 33 -37.13 6.55 -59.76
CA HIS A 33 -38.52 7.00 -59.90
C HIS A 33 -38.78 7.61 -61.28
N THR A 34 -37.84 8.44 -61.75
CA THR A 34 -37.93 9.05 -63.09
C THR A 34 -37.80 8.01 -64.17
N MET A 35 -36.93 7.05 -64.07
CA MET A 35 -36.77 5.94 -65.04
C MET A 35 -38.01 5.05 -65.14
N LEU A 36 -38.67 4.78 -63.99
CA LEU A 36 -39.95 4.06 -63.97
C LEU A 36 -41.09 4.84 -64.72
N ARG A 37 -41.15 6.11 -64.43
CA ARG A 37 -42.11 7.03 -65.11
C ARG A 37 -41.88 7.07 -66.60
N ASP A 38 -40.61 7.26 -67.06
CA ASP A 38 -40.25 7.35 -68.48
C ASP A 38 -40.46 6.05 -69.21
N LYS A 39 -40.30 4.90 -68.57
CA LYS A 39 -40.63 3.58 -69.10
C LYS A 39 -42.12 3.47 -69.39
N MET A 40 -42.96 3.86 -68.46
CA MET A 40 -44.42 3.78 -68.61
C MET A 40 -44.96 4.77 -69.62
N THR A 41 -44.32 5.92 -69.80
CA THR A 41 -44.67 6.86 -70.84
C THR A 41 -44.29 6.30 -72.23
N ARG A 42 -43.20 5.55 -72.36
CA ARG A 42 -42.82 4.86 -73.64
C ARG A 42 -43.75 3.69 -73.95
N GLU A 43 -44.38 3.09 -73.00
CA GLU A 43 -45.39 2.02 -73.16
C GLU A 43 -46.78 2.57 -73.49
N GLY A 44 -46.89 3.90 -73.77
CA GLY A 44 -48.09 4.54 -74.29
C GLY A 44 -49.06 5.13 -73.30
N LEU A 45 -48.68 5.22 -72.03
CA LEU A 45 -49.50 5.80 -70.99
C LEU A 45 -49.39 7.36 -71.03
N PRO A 46 -50.50 8.11 -70.83
CA PRO A 46 -50.45 9.55 -70.64
C PRO A 46 -49.55 9.92 -69.47
N HIS A 47 -48.77 11.00 -69.55
CA HIS A 47 -47.79 11.44 -68.58
C HIS A 47 -48.37 11.57 -67.15
N SER A 48 -49.66 12.02 -67.00
CA SER A 48 -50.39 12.13 -65.76
C SER A 48 -50.68 10.76 -65.13
N GLU A 49 -51.04 9.74 -65.92
CA GLU A 49 -51.28 8.38 -65.43
C GLU A 49 -49.98 7.64 -65.14
N ALA A 50 -48.95 7.81 -65.95
CA ALA A 50 -47.63 7.28 -65.80
C ALA A 50 -46.99 7.71 -64.47
N CYS A 51 -47.20 8.97 -64.05
CA CYS A 51 -46.76 9.53 -62.80
C CYS A 51 -47.43 8.85 -61.54
N ILE A 52 -48.76 8.64 -61.60
CA ILE A 52 -49.56 8.01 -60.55
C ILE A 52 -49.19 6.54 -60.40
N ILE A 53 -49.02 5.84 -61.51
CA ILE A 53 -48.65 4.42 -61.50
C ILE A 53 -47.21 4.21 -61.07
N ALA A 54 -46.25 5.04 -61.54
CA ALA A 54 -44.89 5.04 -61.05
C ALA A 54 -44.78 5.29 -59.52
N HIS A 55 -45.60 6.26 -59.04
CA HIS A 55 -45.62 6.55 -57.59
C HIS A 55 -46.23 5.40 -56.77
N ARG A 56 -47.24 4.72 -57.29
CA ARG A 56 -47.84 3.52 -56.67
C ARG A 56 -46.87 2.30 -56.73
N ALA A 57 -46.20 2.06 -57.84
CA ALA A 57 -45.25 0.97 -58.04
C ALA A 57 -43.97 1.14 -57.21
N PHE A 58 -43.45 2.37 -57.04
CA PHE A 58 -42.30 2.69 -56.27
C PHE A 58 -42.58 2.65 -54.74
N GLY A 59 -43.84 2.89 -54.39
CA GLY A 59 -44.27 2.92 -52.99
C GLY A 59 -43.80 4.18 -52.26
N ASN A 60 -43.78 4.08 -50.91
CA ASN A 60 -43.41 5.21 -50.08
C ASN A 60 -41.85 5.42 -50.09
N GLN A 61 -41.44 6.51 -50.79
CA GLN A 61 -40.03 6.90 -50.95
C GLN A 61 -39.28 7.07 -49.59
N ALA A 62 -39.96 7.54 -48.56
CA ALA A 62 -39.39 7.67 -47.23
C ALA A 62 -39.06 6.29 -46.61
N ARG A 63 -39.84 5.24 -46.93
CA ARG A 63 -39.64 3.88 -46.42
C ARG A 63 -38.41 3.19 -47.08
N TRP A 64 -38.18 3.47 -48.38
CA TRP A 64 -36.97 3.03 -49.07
C TRP A 64 -35.74 3.73 -48.59
N HIS A 65 -35.78 5.03 -48.36
CA HIS A 65 -34.73 5.85 -47.82
C HIS A 65 -34.30 5.34 -46.43
N GLU A 66 -35.29 4.94 -45.59
CA GLU A 66 -35.04 4.41 -44.25
C GLU A 66 -34.41 3.01 -44.27
N ARG A 67 -34.89 2.13 -45.17
CA ARG A 67 -34.29 0.79 -45.36
C ARG A 67 -32.87 0.81 -45.90
N LEU A 68 -32.57 1.68 -46.85
CA LEU A 68 -31.22 1.88 -47.37
C LEU A 68 -30.27 2.45 -46.33
N ARG A 69 -30.74 3.35 -45.48
CA ARG A 69 -30.03 3.83 -44.30
C ARG A 69 -29.67 2.75 -43.33
N GLU A 70 -30.56 1.77 -43.08
CA GLU A 70 -30.32 0.63 -42.18
C GLU A 70 -29.16 -0.24 -42.66
N VAL A 71 -28.94 -0.37 -43.96
CA VAL A 71 -27.88 -1.21 -44.53
C VAL A 71 -26.51 -0.51 -44.46
N TRP A 72 -26.42 0.80 -44.59
CA TRP A 72 -25.16 1.55 -44.76
C TRP A 72 -24.67 2.26 -43.51
N GLN A 73 -25.52 2.50 -42.52
CA GLN A 73 -25.16 3.26 -41.32
C GLN A 73 -25.07 2.37 -40.07
N PHE A 74 -24.08 2.68 -39.26
CA PHE A 74 -24.06 2.16 -37.89
C PHE A 74 -25.15 2.81 -37.05
N GLN A 75 -26.43 2.43 -37.25
CA GLN A 75 -27.57 2.96 -36.47
C GLN A 75 -27.32 2.85 -34.95
N SER A 76 -26.66 1.77 -34.52
CA SER A 76 -26.29 1.58 -33.11
C SER A 76 -25.34 2.67 -32.62
N PHE A 77 -24.38 3.12 -33.44
CA PHE A 77 -23.42 4.14 -33.07
C PHE A 77 -24.04 5.56 -33.07
N GLU A 78 -24.85 5.87 -34.06
CA GLU A 78 -25.59 7.15 -34.06
C GLU A 78 -26.54 7.27 -32.89
N ASN A 79 -27.22 6.19 -32.57
CA ASN A 79 -28.10 6.13 -31.41
C ASN A 79 -27.31 6.32 -30.12
N LEU A 80 -26.10 5.70 -29.99
CA LEU A 80 -25.22 5.92 -28.88
C LEU A 80 -24.81 7.39 -28.74
N LEU A 81 -24.37 8.03 -29.82
CA LEU A 81 -23.98 9.45 -29.81
C LEU A 81 -25.13 10.40 -29.43
N ARG A 82 -26.34 10.10 -29.93
CA ARG A 82 -27.54 10.85 -29.54
C ARG A 82 -27.84 10.68 -28.04
N ASP A 83 -27.72 9.46 -27.53
CA ASP A 83 -27.95 9.17 -26.12
C ASP A 83 -26.91 9.83 -25.23
N VAL A 84 -25.63 9.81 -25.62
CA VAL A 84 -24.55 10.51 -24.93
C VAL A 84 -24.83 12.02 -24.89
N SER A 85 -25.20 12.62 -26.05
CA SER A 85 -25.50 14.06 -26.11
C SER A 85 -26.75 14.45 -25.32
N PHE A 86 -27.75 13.58 -25.29
CA PHE A 86 -28.93 13.74 -24.46
C PHE A 86 -28.59 13.66 -22.96
N SER A 87 -27.84 12.63 -22.55
CA SER A 87 -27.38 12.44 -21.17
C SER A 87 -26.50 13.61 -20.72
N ALA A 88 -25.59 14.11 -21.57
CA ALA A 88 -24.76 15.28 -21.26
C ALA A 88 -25.60 16.54 -21.00
N ARG A 89 -26.60 16.80 -21.82
CA ARG A 89 -27.53 17.94 -21.61
C ARG A 89 -28.32 17.81 -20.31
N LEU A 90 -28.71 16.58 -19.98
CA LEU A 90 -29.45 16.28 -18.78
C LEU A 90 -28.63 16.50 -17.54
N LEU A 91 -27.37 16.02 -17.53
CA LEU A 91 -26.42 16.20 -16.42
C LEU A 91 -26.07 17.69 -16.23
N ARG A 92 -25.93 18.45 -17.33
CA ARG A 92 -25.74 19.91 -17.25
C ARG A 92 -26.96 20.66 -16.66
N LYS A 93 -28.19 20.21 -16.91
CA LYS A 93 -29.39 20.80 -16.31
C LYS A 93 -29.54 20.53 -14.81
N SER A 94 -28.86 19.50 -14.30
CA SER A 94 -28.89 19.09 -12.88
C SER A 94 -27.49 19.13 -12.26
N LEU A 95 -26.84 20.28 -12.28
CA LEU A 95 -25.45 20.44 -11.81
C LEU A 95 -25.25 19.97 -10.36
N GLY A 96 -26.14 20.26 -9.43
CA GLY A 96 -26.03 19.82 -8.04
C GLY A 96 -25.96 18.30 -7.91
N PHE A 97 -26.85 17.57 -8.60
CA PHE A 97 -26.80 16.11 -8.65
C PHE A 97 -25.51 15.60 -9.29
N THR A 98 -25.11 16.19 -10.42
CA THR A 98 -23.92 15.76 -11.16
C THR A 98 -22.64 15.94 -10.35
N ILE A 99 -22.50 17.09 -9.67
CA ILE A 99 -21.35 17.34 -8.79
C ILE A 99 -21.30 16.32 -7.66
N VAL A 100 -22.41 16.10 -6.96
CA VAL A 100 -22.48 15.12 -5.87
C VAL A 100 -22.12 13.71 -6.38
N ALA A 101 -22.73 13.28 -7.48
CA ALA A 101 -22.51 11.96 -8.06
C ALA A 101 -21.05 11.76 -8.50
N VAL A 102 -20.50 12.74 -9.23
CA VAL A 102 -19.10 12.69 -9.70
C VAL A 102 -18.11 12.74 -8.54
N SER A 103 -18.33 13.63 -7.55
CA SER A 103 -17.44 13.74 -6.37
C SER A 103 -17.46 12.47 -5.53
N THR A 104 -18.63 11.86 -5.33
CA THR A 104 -18.77 10.60 -4.57
C THR A 104 -18.03 9.45 -5.27
N LEU A 105 -18.18 9.32 -6.61
CA LEU A 105 -17.44 8.31 -7.37
C LEU A 105 -15.96 8.64 -7.50
N ALA A 106 -15.58 9.89 -7.67
CA ALA A 106 -14.18 10.32 -7.73
C ALA A 106 -13.44 9.95 -6.44
N LEU A 107 -14.09 10.14 -5.28
CA LEU A 107 -13.55 9.75 -3.99
C LEU A 107 -13.37 8.22 -3.91
N GLY A 108 -14.40 7.43 -4.25
CA GLY A 108 -14.34 5.97 -4.20
C GLY A 108 -13.33 5.38 -5.19
N ILE A 109 -13.40 5.79 -6.46
CA ILE A 109 -12.50 5.28 -7.52
C ILE A 109 -11.08 5.81 -7.31
N GLY A 110 -10.93 7.08 -6.94
CA GLY A 110 -9.63 7.70 -6.69
C GLY A 110 -8.88 7.05 -5.53
N ALA A 111 -9.55 6.78 -4.41
CA ALA A 111 -8.98 6.06 -3.28
C ALA A 111 -8.53 4.64 -3.66
N ASN A 112 -9.41 3.88 -4.33
CA ASN A 112 -9.08 2.53 -4.81
C ASN A 112 -7.89 2.54 -5.79
N THR A 113 -7.86 3.48 -6.72
CA THR A 113 -6.77 3.62 -7.70
C THR A 113 -5.45 4.01 -7.02
N THR A 114 -5.50 4.89 -6.02
CA THR A 114 -4.34 5.30 -5.22
C THR A 114 -3.75 4.10 -4.48
N ILE A 115 -4.55 3.36 -3.72
CA ILE A 115 -4.08 2.20 -2.98
C ILE A 115 -3.63 1.09 -3.92
N PHE A 116 -4.35 0.85 -5.03
CA PHE A 116 -3.92 -0.11 -6.03
C PHE A 116 -2.59 0.27 -6.69
N SER A 117 -2.32 1.56 -6.90
CA SER A 117 -1.02 2.03 -7.42
C SER A 117 0.12 1.69 -6.47
N LEU A 118 -0.09 1.82 -5.14
CA LEU A 118 0.88 1.41 -4.13
C LEU A 118 1.04 -0.12 -4.07
N ILE A 119 -0.06 -0.85 -4.08
CA ILE A 119 -0.06 -2.32 -4.15
C ILE A 119 0.67 -2.79 -5.41
N ASN A 120 0.38 -2.19 -6.57
CA ASN A 120 1.05 -2.52 -7.82
C ASN A 120 2.55 -2.24 -7.74
N GLY A 121 2.95 -1.08 -7.23
CA GLY A 121 4.36 -0.68 -7.12
C GLY A 121 5.16 -1.51 -6.12
N LEU A 122 4.54 -1.93 -5.00
CA LEU A 122 5.24 -2.65 -3.93
C LEU A 122 5.04 -4.17 -4.01
N LEU A 123 3.82 -4.65 -4.33
CA LEU A 123 3.46 -6.06 -4.20
C LEU A 123 3.38 -6.81 -5.54
N LEU A 124 2.87 -6.17 -6.60
CA LEU A 124 2.48 -6.89 -7.83
C LEU A 124 3.50 -6.78 -8.97
N ARG A 125 4.29 -5.70 -8.99
CA ARG A 125 5.22 -5.45 -10.09
C ARG A 125 6.34 -6.49 -10.09
N PRO A 126 6.56 -7.21 -11.19
CA PRO A 126 7.68 -8.15 -11.29
C PRO A 126 8.99 -7.38 -11.37
N VAL A 127 10.07 -8.05 -11.00
CA VAL A 127 11.43 -7.57 -11.24
C VAL A 127 11.65 -7.39 -12.75
N GLU A 128 12.26 -6.29 -13.14
CA GLU A 128 12.55 -5.98 -14.54
C GLU A 128 13.75 -6.79 -15.06
N ALA A 129 13.55 -8.09 -15.14
CA ALA A 129 14.52 -9.07 -15.63
C ALA A 129 13.86 -10.01 -16.65
N PRO A 130 14.56 -10.40 -17.72
CA PRO A 130 14.06 -11.40 -18.66
C PRO A 130 13.69 -12.69 -17.94
N HIS A 131 12.57 -13.30 -18.35
CA HIS A 131 12.09 -14.56 -17.76
C HIS A 131 12.03 -14.50 -16.21
N SER A 132 11.47 -13.42 -15.66
CA SER A 132 11.35 -13.22 -14.20
C SER A 132 10.58 -14.34 -13.51
N GLU A 133 9.70 -15.08 -14.21
CA GLU A 133 8.99 -16.25 -13.74
C GLU A 133 9.91 -17.43 -13.36
N GLN A 134 11.13 -17.46 -13.90
CA GLN A 134 12.16 -18.47 -13.54
C GLN A 134 12.92 -18.08 -12.27
N LEU A 135 12.83 -16.84 -11.83
CA LEU A 135 13.46 -16.41 -10.59
C LEU A 135 12.79 -17.06 -9.39
N THR A 136 13.61 -17.48 -8.47
CA THR A 136 13.23 -18.18 -7.24
C THR A 136 13.87 -17.47 -6.07
N LEU A 137 13.08 -17.15 -5.05
CA LEU A 137 13.55 -16.67 -3.78
C LEU A 137 13.81 -17.88 -2.89
N ILE A 138 14.99 -17.95 -2.30
CA ILE A 138 15.34 -18.98 -1.33
C ILE A 138 15.02 -18.44 0.06
N GLY A 139 14.34 -19.24 0.87
CA GLY A 139 13.99 -18.94 2.25
C GLY A 139 14.39 -20.08 3.18
N THR A 140 14.36 -19.84 4.48
CA THR A 140 14.47 -20.86 5.52
C THR A 140 13.18 -20.90 6.33
N TYR A 141 12.65 -22.09 6.55
CA TYR A 141 11.59 -22.34 7.53
C TYR A 141 12.22 -22.76 8.86
N GLN A 142 11.74 -22.23 9.96
CA GLN A 142 12.15 -22.55 11.34
C GLN A 142 10.91 -22.72 12.21
N LYS A 143 10.85 -23.84 12.92
CA LYS A 143 9.70 -24.16 13.79
C LYS A 143 9.50 -23.16 14.92
N SER A 144 10.58 -22.66 15.51
CA SER A 144 10.54 -21.66 16.59
C SER A 144 9.87 -20.34 16.21
N ARG A 145 9.82 -20.02 14.92
CA ARG A 145 9.17 -18.81 14.39
C ARG A 145 7.64 -18.95 14.19
N GLY A 146 7.05 -20.12 14.47
CA GLY A 146 5.62 -20.37 14.38
C GLY A 146 5.06 -20.08 12.97
N ASP A 147 3.88 -19.48 12.89
CA ASP A 147 3.22 -19.13 11.60
C ASP A 147 4.02 -18.14 10.73
N ARG A 148 4.98 -17.41 11.29
CA ARG A 148 5.94 -16.56 10.58
C ARG A 148 7.22 -17.31 10.19
N GLY A 149 7.18 -18.64 10.14
CA GLY A 149 8.33 -19.54 10.04
C GLY A 149 9.32 -19.33 8.90
N LEU A 150 9.05 -18.42 7.94
CA LEU A 150 9.94 -18.12 6.83
C LEU A 150 10.86 -16.95 7.14
N SER A 151 12.16 -17.16 6.90
CA SER A 151 13.19 -16.12 6.91
C SER A 151 13.90 -16.09 5.56
N TYR A 152 14.24 -14.90 5.10
CA TYR A 152 14.97 -14.69 3.84
C TYR A 152 16.38 -14.12 4.07
N GLY A 153 16.77 -13.95 5.32
CA GLY A 153 18.14 -13.60 5.67
C GLY A 153 19.03 -14.84 5.70
N PHE A 154 20.17 -14.74 5.07
CA PHE A 154 21.19 -15.81 5.03
C PHE A 154 22.56 -15.26 5.40
N ASN A 155 23.46 -16.15 5.71
CA ASN A 155 24.88 -15.85 5.85
C ASN A 155 25.67 -16.17 4.56
N ALA A 156 26.84 -15.60 4.41
CA ALA A 156 27.68 -15.81 3.23
C ALA A 156 28.14 -17.28 3.07
N PRO A 157 28.45 -18.05 4.12
CA PRO A 157 28.79 -19.48 4.00
C PRO A 157 27.68 -20.32 3.35
N TYR A 158 26.39 -20.02 3.64
CA TYR A 158 25.26 -20.73 3.03
C TYR A 158 25.18 -20.48 1.53
N LEU A 159 25.35 -19.23 1.09
CA LEU A 159 25.43 -18.92 -0.34
C LEU A 159 26.51 -19.75 -1.02
N ARG A 160 27.74 -19.76 -0.47
CA ARG A 160 28.86 -20.50 -1.04
C ARG A 160 28.61 -22.01 -1.09
N SER A 161 27.95 -22.57 -0.06
CA SER A 161 27.57 -23.99 -0.04
C SER A 161 26.53 -24.32 -1.11
N LEU A 162 25.51 -23.48 -1.27
CA LEU A 162 24.48 -23.63 -2.32
C LEU A 162 25.11 -23.51 -3.74
N GLU A 163 26.04 -22.60 -3.94
CA GLU A 163 26.76 -22.45 -5.20
C GLU A 163 27.59 -23.71 -5.55
N ARG A 164 28.28 -24.30 -4.58
CA ARG A 164 29.01 -25.58 -4.75
C ARG A 164 28.07 -26.72 -5.10
N LEU A 165 26.93 -26.82 -4.42
CA LEU A 165 25.91 -27.85 -4.71
C LEU A 165 25.31 -27.66 -6.11
N LYS A 166 25.10 -26.43 -6.55
CA LYS A 166 24.65 -26.11 -7.92
C LYS A 166 25.70 -26.54 -8.94
N GLN A 167 27.00 -26.23 -8.72
CA GLN A 167 28.09 -26.64 -9.61
C GLN A 167 28.18 -28.17 -9.72
N SER A 168 27.89 -28.90 -8.67
CA SER A 168 27.84 -30.37 -8.68
C SER A 168 26.58 -30.97 -9.33
N GLY A 169 25.70 -30.14 -9.90
CA GLY A 169 24.49 -30.57 -10.59
C GLY A 169 23.35 -31.08 -9.68
N LYS A 170 23.44 -30.86 -8.36
CA LYS A 170 22.46 -31.36 -7.38
C LYS A 170 21.23 -30.48 -7.24
N LEU A 171 21.29 -29.24 -7.74
CA LEU A 171 20.21 -28.27 -7.67
C LEU A 171 19.72 -27.90 -9.08
N PRO A 172 18.41 -27.74 -9.30
CA PRO A 172 17.81 -27.44 -10.61
C PRO A 172 17.89 -25.95 -10.95
N PHE A 173 19.04 -25.32 -10.70
CA PHE A 173 19.28 -23.91 -10.94
C PHE A 173 20.38 -23.69 -11.98
N THR A 174 20.21 -22.69 -12.83
CA THR A 174 21.26 -22.19 -13.74
C THR A 174 22.22 -21.28 -12.98
N ASP A 175 21.70 -20.39 -12.14
CA ASP A 175 22.47 -19.49 -11.29
C ASP A 175 21.87 -19.39 -9.90
N ILE A 176 22.75 -19.24 -8.90
CA ILE A 176 22.39 -18.87 -7.53
C ILE A 176 23.21 -17.63 -7.22
N PHE A 177 22.60 -16.63 -6.64
CA PHE A 177 23.25 -15.35 -6.36
C PHE A 177 22.72 -14.71 -5.08
N GLY A 178 23.61 -14.01 -4.40
CA GLY A 178 23.31 -13.24 -3.22
C GLY A 178 23.31 -11.75 -3.49
N TYR A 179 22.53 -11.00 -2.72
CA TYR A 179 22.53 -9.55 -2.73
C TYR A 179 22.11 -8.97 -1.39
N PHE A 180 22.61 -7.75 -1.12
CA PHE A 180 22.22 -6.99 0.06
C PHE A 180 22.27 -5.50 -0.24
N GLY A 181 21.14 -4.80 -0.03
CA GLY A 181 21.05 -3.37 -0.22
C GLY A 181 21.59 -2.60 0.98
N THR A 182 22.44 -1.60 0.72
CA THR A 182 23.09 -0.77 1.74
C THR A 182 23.36 0.65 1.22
N LEU A 183 24.08 1.45 1.99
CA LEU A 183 24.55 2.78 1.61
C LEU A 183 26.07 2.78 1.53
N PHE A 184 26.63 3.15 0.38
CA PHE A 184 28.07 3.39 0.28
C PHE A 184 28.38 4.87 0.48
N GLN A 185 29.48 5.12 1.17
CA GLN A 185 30.05 6.45 1.22
C GLN A 185 30.95 6.67 0.02
N VAL A 186 30.57 7.59 -0.82
CA VAL A 186 31.29 7.95 -2.04
C VAL A 186 31.80 9.39 -1.91
N ARG A 187 33.06 9.60 -2.21
CA ARG A 187 33.64 10.94 -2.21
C ARG A 187 33.17 11.70 -3.45
N GLY A 188 32.31 12.69 -3.22
CA GLY A 188 31.84 13.63 -4.23
C GLY A 188 32.58 14.97 -4.19
N ASN A 189 32.16 15.91 -5.01
CA ASN A 189 32.76 17.26 -5.11
C ASN A 189 32.55 18.08 -3.84
N SER A 190 31.48 17.84 -3.10
CA SER A 190 31.09 18.54 -1.87
C SER A 190 31.45 17.81 -0.57
N GLY A 191 32.13 16.67 -0.67
CA GLY A 191 32.49 15.82 0.47
C GLY A 191 32.02 14.37 0.27
N ASN A 192 31.93 13.63 1.37
CA ASN A 192 31.42 12.27 1.33
C ASN A 192 29.88 12.26 1.29
N GLU A 193 29.34 11.57 0.29
CA GLU A 193 27.88 11.41 0.10
C GLU A 193 27.50 9.92 0.31
N GLU A 194 26.33 9.70 0.95
CA GLU A 194 25.76 8.36 1.08
C GLU A 194 24.93 8.04 -0.17
N ILE A 195 25.36 7.02 -0.90
CA ILE A 195 24.74 6.56 -2.14
C ILE A 195 24.09 5.21 -1.92
N ARG A 196 22.84 5.07 -2.35
CA ARG A 196 22.14 3.77 -2.32
C ARG A 196 22.88 2.77 -3.17
N SER A 197 23.21 1.64 -2.59
CA SER A 197 24.11 0.67 -3.17
C SER A 197 23.70 -0.75 -2.83
N ALA A 198 24.26 -1.72 -3.50
CA ALA A 198 24.09 -3.12 -3.15
C ALA A 198 25.41 -3.88 -3.27
N PHE A 199 25.65 -4.76 -2.32
CA PHE A 199 26.59 -5.85 -2.48
C PHE A 199 25.91 -6.96 -3.28
N VAL A 200 26.60 -7.50 -4.27
CA VAL A 200 26.10 -8.55 -5.15
C VAL A 200 27.14 -9.63 -5.38
N SER A 201 26.73 -10.90 -5.37
CA SER A 201 27.66 -11.98 -5.76
C SER A 201 27.97 -11.93 -7.25
N GLY A 202 29.08 -12.51 -7.66
CA GLY A 202 29.54 -12.46 -9.06
C GLY A 202 28.55 -13.05 -10.07
N GLN A 203 27.62 -13.89 -9.64
CA GLN A 203 26.56 -14.48 -10.47
C GLN A 203 25.26 -13.64 -10.52
N TYR A 204 25.22 -12.50 -9.85
CA TYR A 204 24.01 -11.68 -9.74
C TYR A 204 23.47 -11.23 -11.09
N PHE A 205 24.30 -10.60 -11.90
CA PHE A 205 23.86 -10.07 -13.20
C PHE A 205 23.58 -11.16 -14.23
N SER A 206 24.36 -12.26 -14.23
CA SER A 206 24.09 -13.43 -15.08
C SER A 206 22.79 -14.10 -14.68
N GLY A 207 22.54 -14.26 -13.37
CA GLY A 207 21.28 -14.79 -12.85
C GLY A 207 20.09 -13.90 -13.14
N MET A 208 20.26 -12.58 -13.13
CA MET A 208 19.24 -11.61 -13.54
C MET A 208 19.06 -11.51 -15.06
N GLN A 209 20.02 -11.96 -15.86
CA GLN A 209 20.04 -11.90 -17.33
C GLN A 209 19.87 -10.49 -17.90
N VAL A 210 20.43 -9.50 -17.24
CA VAL A 210 20.34 -8.11 -17.67
C VAL A 210 21.69 -7.67 -18.26
N ALA A 211 21.67 -7.24 -19.52
CA ALA A 211 22.85 -6.72 -20.18
C ALA A 211 23.15 -5.27 -19.73
N PRO A 212 24.43 -4.90 -19.58
CA PRO A 212 24.81 -3.52 -19.31
C PRO A 212 24.53 -2.63 -20.54
N LEU A 213 24.26 -1.34 -20.27
CA LEU A 213 24.13 -0.31 -21.31
C LEU A 213 25.51 0.06 -21.91
N LEU A 214 26.51 0.15 -21.03
CA LEU A 214 27.90 0.41 -21.39
C LEU A 214 28.82 -0.50 -20.58
N GLY A 215 29.97 -0.88 -21.13
CA GLY A 215 30.97 -1.70 -20.45
C GLY A 215 30.56 -3.14 -20.21
N ARG A 216 30.81 -3.64 -19.01
CA ARG A 216 30.49 -5.01 -18.59
C ARG A 216 29.87 -5.03 -17.20
N TYR A 217 29.21 -6.11 -16.84
CA TYR A 217 28.75 -6.34 -15.47
C TYR A 217 29.85 -7.04 -14.61
N LEU A 218 29.61 -7.10 -13.30
CA LEU A 218 30.47 -7.87 -12.37
C LEU A 218 30.32 -9.37 -12.66
N THR A 219 31.43 -10.07 -12.57
CA THR A 219 31.53 -11.52 -12.82
C THR A 219 32.10 -12.21 -11.58
N PRO A 220 32.07 -13.55 -11.49
CA PRO A 220 32.73 -14.28 -10.41
C PRO A 220 34.21 -13.98 -10.26
N GLN A 221 34.87 -13.50 -11.31
CA GLN A 221 36.27 -13.09 -11.25
C GLN A 221 36.47 -11.76 -10.50
N ASP A 222 35.45 -10.91 -10.44
CA ASP A 222 35.48 -9.68 -9.67
C ASP A 222 35.03 -9.90 -8.20
N ASP A 223 34.34 -11.03 -7.92
CA ASP A 223 33.86 -11.41 -6.59
C ASP A 223 34.85 -12.27 -5.82
N VAL A 224 36.07 -11.73 -5.73
CA VAL A 224 37.19 -12.34 -4.96
C VAL A 224 37.77 -11.29 -4.00
N PRO A 225 38.25 -11.69 -2.81
CA PRO A 225 38.79 -10.74 -1.84
C PRO A 225 39.89 -9.85 -2.45
N GLY A 226 39.69 -8.53 -2.41
CA GLY A 226 40.62 -7.56 -2.99
C GLY A 226 40.38 -7.25 -4.46
N GLY A 227 39.37 -7.82 -5.07
CA GLY A 227 38.98 -7.61 -6.46
C GLY A 227 39.75 -8.45 -7.46
N SER A 228 39.51 -8.24 -8.76
CA SER A 228 40.19 -8.92 -9.85
C SER A 228 41.62 -8.41 -10.03
N SER A 229 42.40 -8.99 -10.97
CA SER A 229 43.73 -8.49 -11.34
C SER A 229 43.71 -7.02 -11.82
N ALA A 230 42.55 -6.50 -12.22
CA ALA A 230 42.32 -5.10 -12.58
C ALA A 230 41.93 -4.19 -11.39
N GLY A 231 41.87 -4.75 -10.17
CA GLY A 231 41.49 -4.06 -8.94
C GLY A 231 39.99 -4.16 -8.62
N LEU A 232 39.55 -3.30 -7.69
CA LEU A 232 38.16 -3.25 -7.22
C LEU A 232 37.25 -2.67 -8.30
N ALA A 233 36.10 -3.31 -8.57
CA ALA A 233 35.17 -2.96 -9.63
C ALA A 233 33.83 -2.56 -9.10
N VAL A 234 33.19 -1.60 -9.75
CA VAL A 234 31.82 -1.15 -9.44
C VAL A 234 31.01 -0.98 -10.73
N VAL A 235 29.76 -1.38 -10.68
CA VAL A 235 28.75 -1.12 -11.73
C VAL A 235 27.81 -0.05 -11.23
N ILE A 236 27.43 0.90 -12.10
CA ILE A 236 26.59 2.03 -11.74
C ILE A 236 25.24 1.99 -12.46
N SER A 237 24.20 2.64 -11.89
CA SER A 237 22.92 2.84 -12.56
C SER A 237 23.01 3.96 -13.60
N GLU A 238 22.14 3.94 -14.63
CA GLU A 238 22.02 5.05 -15.57
C GLU A 238 21.66 6.35 -14.87
N GLY A 239 20.83 6.30 -13.81
CA GLY A 239 20.48 7.48 -13.03
C GLY A 239 21.66 8.11 -12.31
N PHE A 240 22.57 7.30 -11.77
CA PHE A 240 23.83 7.76 -11.17
C PHE A 240 24.76 8.32 -12.24
N TRP A 241 24.91 7.64 -13.38
CA TRP A 241 25.69 8.11 -14.52
C TRP A 241 25.23 9.49 -15.01
N GLN A 242 23.89 9.70 -15.09
CA GLN A 242 23.34 11.00 -15.46
C GLN A 242 23.67 12.09 -14.42
N ARG A 243 23.48 11.80 -13.13
CA ARG A 243 23.64 12.81 -12.08
C ARG A 243 25.12 13.18 -11.82
N TRP A 244 26.02 12.20 -11.86
CA TRP A 244 27.42 12.37 -11.48
C TRP A 244 28.34 12.63 -12.67
N PHE A 245 28.01 12.10 -13.84
CA PHE A 245 28.88 12.14 -15.01
C PHE A 245 28.22 12.78 -16.24
N ASN A 246 27.03 13.33 -16.12
CA ASN A 246 26.28 13.99 -17.19
C ASN A 246 26.24 13.17 -18.48
N HIS A 247 26.05 11.81 -18.36
CA HIS A 247 26.09 10.85 -19.47
C HIS A 247 27.43 10.84 -20.29
N SER A 248 28.57 11.22 -19.65
CA SER A 248 29.87 11.14 -20.34
C SER A 248 30.19 9.69 -20.71
N PRO A 249 30.57 9.42 -21.98
CA PRO A 249 30.97 8.08 -22.42
C PRO A 249 32.25 7.58 -21.75
N ASP A 250 33.10 8.49 -21.25
CA ASP A 250 34.39 8.18 -20.61
C ASP A 250 34.22 7.67 -19.16
N VAL A 251 33.00 7.39 -18.73
CA VAL A 251 32.72 6.88 -17.38
C VAL A 251 33.33 5.49 -17.12
N ILE A 252 33.47 4.68 -18.16
CA ILE A 252 34.12 3.35 -18.04
C ILE A 252 35.60 3.53 -17.81
N GLY A 253 36.09 2.91 -16.75
CA GLY A 253 37.50 3.07 -16.31
C GLY A 253 37.72 4.23 -15.33
N HIS A 254 36.69 5.08 -15.10
CA HIS A 254 36.77 6.15 -14.09
C HIS A 254 36.85 5.55 -12.69
N LYS A 255 37.61 6.22 -11.79
CA LYS A 255 37.78 5.77 -10.41
C LYS A 255 36.87 6.55 -9.47
N LEU A 256 35.95 5.83 -8.82
CA LEU A 256 35.18 6.33 -7.70
C LEU A 256 35.88 5.99 -6.39
N ILE A 257 35.93 6.94 -5.48
CA ILE A 257 36.47 6.69 -4.13
C ILE A 257 35.31 6.26 -3.23
N ILE A 258 35.22 4.97 -2.94
CA ILE A 258 34.22 4.37 -2.07
C ILE A 258 34.92 3.92 -0.81
N ALA A 259 34.45 4.31 0.36
CA ALA A 259 35.06 3.97 1.65
C ALA A 259 36.58 4.22 1.67
N ASN A 260 37.03 5.34 1.12
CA ASN A 260 38.45 5.74 0.96
C ASN A 260 39.31 4.79 0.08
N LYS A 261 38.70 3.91 -0.72
CA LYS A 261 39.36 3.02 -1.66
C LYS A 261 38.93 3.33 -3.08
N PRO A 262 39.84 3.23 -4.06
CA PRO A 262 39.49 3.48 -5.46
C PRO A 262 38.82 2.25 -6.08
N PHE A 263 37.59 2.42 -6.56
CA PHE A 263 36.84 1.45 -7.33
C PHE A 263 36.74 1.92 -8.78
N THR A 264 36.97 1.02 -9.71
CA THR A 264 36.90 1.31 -11.14
C THR A 264 35.47 1.06 -11.65
N VAL A 265 34.84 2.02 -12.31
CA VAL A 265 33.56 1.86 -12.98
C VAL A 265 33.77 0.95 -14.19
N VAL A 266 33.18 -0.24 -14.18
CA VAL A 266 33.31 -1.24 -15.25
C VAL A 266 32.08 -1.36 -16.13
N GLY A 267 30.92 -0.85 -15.68
CA GLY A 267 29.69 -0.87 -16.47
C GLY A 267 28.61 0.05 -15.96
N VAL A 268 27.65 0.31 -16.85
CA VAL A 268 26.43 1.09 -16.57
C VAL A 268 25.22 0.24 -16.85
N MET A 269 24.31 0.10 -15.88
CA MET A 269 23.07 -0.65 -16.03
C MET A 269 21.96 0.23 -16.62
N PRO A 270 21.06 -0.34 -17.45
CA PRO A 270 19.99 0.42 -18.07
C PRO A 270 18.96 0.91 -17.03
N LYS A 271 18.27 2.00 -17.33
CA LYS A 271 17.27 2.66 -16.45
C LYS A 271 16.16 1.74 -15.97
N GLN A 272 15.80 0.75 -16.79
CA GLN A 272 14.78 -0.24 -16.45
C GLN A 272 15.23 -1.15 -15.33
N PHE A 273 16.55 -1.42 -15.21
CA PHE A 273 17.05 -2.32 -14.16
C PHE A 273 17.07 -1.63 -12.81
N LYS A 274 16.22 -2.08 -11.90
CA LYS A 274 16.05 -1.55 -10.53
C LYS A 274 16.64 -2.45 -9.45
N GLY A 275 17.32 -3.53 -9.85
CA GLY A 275 17.84 -4.54 -8.92
C GLY A 275 16.78 -5.59 -8.53
N ALA A 276 17.19 -6.51 -7.65
CA ALA A 276 16.33 -7.58 -7.15
C ALA A 276 15.38 -7.13 -6.02
N ASP A 277 15.66 -5.99 -5.37
CA ASP A 277 14.75 -5.33 -4.43
C ASP A 277 14.08 -4.12 -5.10
N PRO A 278 12.80 -4.20 -5.47
CA PRO A 278 12.11 -3.12 -6.18
C PRO A 278 11.96 -1.85 -5.34
N ALA A 279 12.11 -1.92 -4.01
CA ALA A 279 11.96 -0.78 -3.10
C ALA A 279 13.27 -0.02 -2.88
N GLN A 280 14.44 -0.63 -3.11
CA GLN A 280 15.72 0.01 -2.78
C GLN A 280 16.38 0.75 -3.94
N ARG A 281 16.30 0.24 -5.16
CA ARG A 281 16.87 0.83 -6.38
C ARG A 281 18.32 1.30 -6.22
N PRO A 282 19.29 0.38 -6.16
CA PRO A 282 20.68 0.75 -5.98
C PRO A 282 21.22 1.58 -7.15
N ASP A 283 22.01 2.60 -6.82
CA ASP A 283 22.76 3.39 -7.78
C ASP A 283 24.14 2.80 -8.07
N LEU A 284 24.70 2.02 -7.10
CA LEU A 284 25.99 1.38 -7.21
C LEU A 284 25.87 -0.11 -6.84
N PHE A 285 26.62 -0.94 -7.54
CA PHE A 285 26.72 -2.37 -7.28
C PHE A 285 28.21 -2.76 -7.14
N ALA A 286 28.61 -3.26 -5.97
CA ALA A 286 29.95 -3.77 -5.70
C ALA A 286 29.90 -5.28 -5.45
N ALA A 287 31.03 -5.96 -5.67
CA ALA A 287 31.13 -7.39 -5.42
C ALA A 287 30.92 -7.72 -3.93
N LEU A 288 30.29 -8.86 -3.63
CA LEU A 288 30.08 -9.32 -2.27
C LEU A 288 31.41 -9.54 -1.51
N ALA A 289 32.44 -10.00 -2.21
CA ALA A 289 33.78 -10.17 -1.66
C ALA A 289 34.46 -8.84 -1.27
N ASP A 290 33.98 -7.70 -1.74
CA ASP A 290 34.48 -6.37 -1.40
C ASP A 290 33.83 -5.77 -0.15
N GLU A 291 32.78 -6.44 0.41
CA GLU A 291 32.10 -6.01 1.64
C GLU A 291 33.10 -5.80 2.78
N PRO A 292 34.06 -6.72 3.05
CA PRO A 292 35.05 -6.52 4.11
C PRO A 292 35.94 -5.28 3.93
N ILE A 293 36.02 -4.74 2.71
CA ILE A 293 36.81 -3.54 2.39
C ILE A 293 35.95 -2.28 2.56
N ILE A 294 34.67 -2.33 2.14
CA ILE A 294 33.74 -1.22 2.18
C ILE A 294 33.19 -1.02 3.59
N ASP A 295 32.80 -2.10 4.24
CA ASP A 295 32.19 -2.08 5.58
C ASP A 295 33.19 -2.38 6.70
N ALA A 296 34.51 -2.43 6.37
CA ALA A 296 35.51 -2.57 7.41
C ALA A 296 35.29 -1.57 8.55
N PRO A 297 35.36 -2.02 9.79
CA PRO A 297 35.78 -3.35 10.28
C PRO A 297 34.64 -4.32 10.58
N TYR A 298 33.37 -3.94 10.38
CA TYR A 298 32.23 -4.83 10.57
C TYR A 298 31.90 -5.57 9.29
N SER A 299 32.71 -6.55 8.99
CA SER A 299 32.37 -7.41 7.89
C SER A 299 31.37 -8.48 8.31
N MET A 300 30.19 -8.43 7.71
CA MET A 300 29.22 -9.50 7.82
C MET A 300 29.70 -10.78 7.10
N VAL A 301 30.49 -10.63 6.04
CA VAL A 301 31.13 -11.74 5.36
C VAL A 301 32.14 -12.44 6.28
N ASN A 302 32.97 -11.67 7.00
CA ASN A 302 33.94 -12.21 7.94
C ASN A 302 33.33 -12.74 9.23
N SER A 303 32.14 -12.30 9.58
CA SER A 303 31.37 -12.83 10.72
C SER A 303 30.85 -14.25 10.46
N GLY A 304 31.00 -14.75 9.24
CA GLY A 304 30.68 -16.12 8.88
C GLY A 304 29.22 -16.47 9.07
N TYR A 305 28.94 -17.57 9.78
CA TYR A 305 27.56 -18.04 10.01
C TYR A 305 26.81 -17.26 11.11
N HIS A 306 27.45 -16.36 11.83
CA HIS A 306 26.82 -15.53 12.87
C HIS A 306 26.04 -14.33 12.29
N ALA A 307 26.33 -13.90 11.05
CA ALA A 307 25.68 -12.75 10.42
C ALA A 307 24.60 -13.19 9.42
N TRP A 308 23.35 -12.90 9.73
CA TRP A 308 22.18 -13.20 8.91
C TRP A 308 21.68 -11.92 8.22
N TRP A 309 22.14 -11.67 7.00
CA TRP A 309 21.93 -10.39 6.33
C TRP A 309 21.67 -10.49 4.83
N LEU A 310 22.22 -11.54 4.18
CA LEU A 310 22.23 -11.71 2.75
C LEU A 310 20.92 -12.29 2.24
N ASN A 311 20.35 -11.72 1.19
CA ASN A 311 19.23 -12.33 0.47
C ASN A 311 19.76 -13.24 -0.63
N ILE A 312 19.19 -14.42 -0.79
CA ILE A 312 19.60 -15.38 -1.82
C ILE A 312 18.46 -15.61 -2.79
N MET A 313 18.76 -15.44 -4.06
CA MET A 313 17.88 -15.79 -5.17
C MET A 313 18.58 -16.77 -6.11
N ALA A 314 17.78 -17.47 -6.89
CA ALA A 314 18.25 -18.40 -7.90
C ALA A 314 17.42 -18.29 -9.17
N ARG A 315 18.01 -18.64 -10.30
CA ARG A 315 17.28 -18.83 -11.55
C ARG A 315 17.12 -20.33 -11.81
N ARG A 316 15.88 -20.77 -11.97
CA ARG A 316 15.57 -22.17 -12.29
C ARG A 316 15.98 -22.50 -13.73
N GLN A 317 16.40 -23.75 -13.96
CA GLN A 317 16.57 -24.30 -15.30
C GLN A 317 15.22 -24.28 -16.05
N SER A 318 15.27 -24.12 -17.36
CA SER A 318 14.09 -24.17 -18.22
C SER A 318 13.35 -25.51 -18.02
N GLY A 319 12.07 -25.44 -17.67
CA GLY A 319 11.24 -26.62 -17.40
C GLY A 319 11.24 -27.11 -15.94
N ALA A 320 12.12 -26.61 -15.08
CA ALA A 320 12.08 -26.97 -13.65
C ALA A 320 10.96 -26.21 -12.92
N SER A 321 10.13 -26.95 -12.17
CA SER A 321 9.07 -26.37 -11.36
C SER A 321 9.58 -25.84 -10.02
N ILE A 322 8.79 -24.96 -9.36
CA ILE A 322 9.12 -24.47 -8.00
C ILE A 322 9.09 -25.62 -6.99
N GLU A 323 8.18 -26.57 -7.15
CA GLU A 323 8.04 -27.74 -6.29
C GLU A 323 9.28 -28.61 -6.37
N GLN A 324 9.82 -28.82 -7.57
CA GLN A 324 11.09 -29.57 -7.77
C GLN A 324 12.25 -28.82 -7.10
N ALA A 325 12.34 -27.51 -7.27
CA ALA A 325 13.36 -26.69 -6.62
C ALA A 325 13.24 -26.77 -5.09
N ASN A 326 12.01 -26.68 -4.56
CA ASN A 326 11.76 -26.78 -3.13
C ASN A 326 12.13 -28.17 -2.57
N ALA A 327 11.78 -29.24 -3.25
CA ALA A 327 12.12 -30.60 -2.84
C ALA A 327 13.66 -30.81 -2.84
N ALA A 328 14.36 -30.31 -3.86
CA ALA A 328 15.83 -30.40 -3.94
C ALA A 328 16.51 -29.61 -2.81
N LEU A 329 16.06 -28.40 -2.52
CA LEU A 329 16.60 -27.57 -1.42
C LEU A 329 16.32 -28.22 -0.06
N ALA A 330 15.11 -28.72 0.18
CA ALA A 330 14.72 -29.38 1.42
C ALA A 330 15.58 -30.64 1.68
N ALA A 331 15.83 -31.44 0.64
CA ALA A 331 16.68 -32.63 0.74
C ALA A 331 18.15 -32.32 1.08
N LEU A 332 18.65 -31.16 0.64
CA LEU A 332 20.03 -30.73 0.81
C LEU A 332 20.26 -29.82 2.02
N THR A 333 19.19 -29.46 2.74
CA THR A 333 19.29 -28.55 3.90
C THR A 333 20.36 -28.96 4.90
N ASN A 334 20.33 -30.24 5.34
CA ASN A 334 21.30 -30.75 6.31
C ASN A 334 22.74 -30.73 5.78
N VAL A 335 22.93 -30.86 4.48
CA VAL A 335 24.27 -30.79 3.85
C VAL A 335 24.77 -29.35 3.95
N VAL A 336 23.94 -28.36 3.60
CA VAL A 336 24.31 -26.95 3.66
C VAL A 336 24.61 -26.52 5.10
N ILE A 337 23.77 -26.90 6.07
CA ILE A 337 23.96 -26.56 7.48
C ILE A 337 25.28 -27.14 8.01
N ARG A 338 25.57 -28.42 7.76
CA ARG A 338 26.79 -29.07 8.22
C ARG A 338 28.04 -28.54 7.55
N ASP A 339 27.95 -28.12 6.29
CA ASP A 339 29.09 -27.59 5.52
C ASP A 339 29.43 -26.14 5.89
N SER A 340 28.53 -25.42 6.53
CA SER A 340 28.60 -23.97 6.66
C SER A 340 28.46 -23.45 8.11
N SER A 341 28.35 -24.32 9.13
CA SER A 341 28.10 -23.97 10.51
C SER A 341 28.99 -24.75 11.49
N ASP A 342 29.11 -24.23 12.71
CA ASP A 342 29.76 -24.97 13.79
C ASP A 342 28.83 -26.02 14.44
N ALA A 343 29.39 -26.82 15.33
CA ALA A 343 28.69 -27.94 15.94
C ALA A 343 27.48 -27.49 16.81
N GLY A 344 27.58 -26.33 17.48
CA GLY A 344 26.49 -25.78 18.28
C GLY A 344 25.33 -25.34 17.41
N PHE A 345 25.62 -24.52 16.38
CA PHE A 345 24.63 -24.04 15.43
C PHE A 345 23.97 -25.16 14.62
N ILE A 346 24.71 -26.19 14.24
CA ILE A 346 24.17 -27.38 13.57
C ILE A 346 23.11 -28.05 14.45
N LYS A 347 23.40 -28.21 15.74
CA LYS A 347 22.46 -28.83 16.70
C LYS A 347 21.18 -27.98 16.79
N ASP A 348 21.30 -26.67 17.01
CA ASP A 348 20.18 -25.75 17.14
C ASP A 348 19.29 -25.71 15.87
N ALA A 349 19.92 -25.67 14.71
CA ALA A 349 19.20 -25.68 13.43
C ALA A 349 18.44 -27.00 13.17
N LEU A 350 19.00 -28.13 13.61
CA LEU A 350 18.36 -29.44 13.51
C LEU A 350 17.20 -29.57 14.49
N ASP A 351 17.39 -29.12 15.73
CA ASP A 351 16.36 -29.14 16.78
C ASP A 351 15.18 -28.23 16.40
N ASP A 352 15.44 -27.10 15.76
CA ASP A 352 14.45 -26.17 15.21
C ASP A 352 13.84 -26.64 13.87
N GLN A 353 14.15 -27.83 13.39
CA GLN A 353 13.68 -28.37 12.13
C GLN A 353 13.87 -27.42 10.93
N THR A 354 14.99 -26.68 10.93
CA THR A 354 15.32 -25.73 9.84
C THR A 354 15.30 -26.43 8.48
N ARG A 355 14.60 -25.84 7.51
CA ARG A 355 14.55 -26.31 6.13
C ARG A 355 14.67 -25.17 5.13
N PHE A 356 15.44 -25.39 4.08
CA PHE A 356 15.44 -24.45 2.94
C PHE A 356 14.19 -24.64 2.10
N THR A 357 13.65 -23.53 1.65
CA THR A 357 12.43 -23.46 0.83
C THR A 357 12.67 -22.63 -0.43
N ALA A 358 11.90 -22.94 -1.46
CA ALA A 358 11.89 -22.20 -2.73
C ALA A 358 10.51 -21.57 -2.93
N GLU A 359 10.51 -20.27 -3.17
CA GLU A 359 9.29 -19.52 -3.50
C GLU A 359 9.47 -18.73 -4.81
N SER A 360 8.36 -18.23 -5.39
CA SER A 360 8.45 -17.41 -6.59
C SER A 360 9.24 -16.14 -6.33
N GLY A 361 10.37 -16.00 -6.99
CA GLY A 361 11.22 -14.80 -6.98
C GLY A 361 10.86 -13.78 -8.05
N SER A 362 9.79 -14.00 -8.83
CA SER A 362 9.41 -13.13 -9.94
C SER A 362 9.21 -11.65 -9.56
N ARG A 363 8.89 -11.40 -8.29
CA ARG A 363 8.69 -10.06 -7.73
C ARG A 363 9.89 -9.56 -6.91
N GLY A 364 11.00 -10.32 -6.85
CA GLY A 364 12.13 -10.08 -5.95
C GLY A 364 11.76 -10.20 -4.47
N PHE A 365 12.66 -9.83 -3.60
CA PHE A 365 12.40 -9.73 -2.16
C PHE A 365 12.57 -8.30 -1.69
N SER A 366 11.62 -7.81 -0.90
CA SER A 366 11.72 -6.54 -0.22
C SER A 366 11.15 -6.67 1.20
N TYR A 367 11.92 -6.24 2.19
CA TYR A 367 11.47 -6.17 3.58
C TYR A 367 10.21 -5.29 3.72
N PHE A 368 10.14 -4.21 2.94
CA PHE A 368 8.96 -3.34 2.91
C PHE A 368 7.70 -4.04 2.42
N ARG A 369 7.85 -4.99 1.49
CA ARG A 369 6.73 -5.82 1.06
C ARG A 369 6.18 -6.62 2.24
N VAL A 370 7.05 -7.32 2.95
CA VAL A 370 6.64 -8.15 4.10
C VAL A 370 5.97 -7.30 5.17
N MET A 371 6.49 -6.11 5.43
CA MET A 371 5.96 -5.19 6.46
C MET A 371 4.60 -4.60 6.07
N PHE A 372 4.39 -4.23 4.78
CA PHE A 372 3.22 -3.49 4.34
C PHE A 372 2.18 -4.32 3.56
N GLU A 373 2.43 -5.58 3.26
CA GLU A 373 1.51 -6.44 2.49
C GLU A 373 0.13 -6.51 3.16
N LYS A 374 0.07 -6.98 4.38
CA LYS A 374 -1.20 -7.10 5.13
C LYS A 374 -1.86 -5.75 5.43
N PRO A 375 -1.13 -4.71 5.91
CA PRO A 375 -1.68 -3.37 6.04
C PRO A 375 -2.34 -2.83 4.77
N LEU A 376 -1.69 -2.98 3.61
CA LEU A 376 -2.24 -2.51 2.34
C LEU A 376 -3.46 -3.33 1.87
N GLU A 377 -3.50 -4.64 2.13
CA GLU A 377 -4.68 -5.48 1.86
C GLU A 377 -5.90 -4.99 2.66
N ILE A 378 -5.72 -4.69 3.95
CA ILE A 378 -6.80 -4.20 4.83
C ILE A 378 -7.30 -2.83 4.35
N VAL A 379 -6.38 -1.92 4.10
CA VAL A 379 -6.72 -0.58 3.60
C VAL A 379 -7.42 -0.67 2.24
N PHE A 380 -7.01 -1.58 1.37
CA PHE A 380 -7.66 -1.83 0.08
C PHE A 380 -9.09 -2.36 0.25
N ALA A 381 -9.29 -3.31 1.17
CA ALA A 381 -10.64 -3.81 1.49
C ALA A 381 -11.56 -2.70 1.99
N MET A 382 -11.05 -1.77 2.81
CA MET A 382 -11.80 -0.59 3.24
C MET A 382 -12.12 0.35 2.07
N CYS A 383 -11.20 0.57 1.13
CA CYS A 383 -11.43 1.35 -0.09
C CYS A 383 -12.55 0.74 -0.95
N VAL A 384 -12.56 -0.59 -1.10
CA VAL A 384 -13.64 -1.31 -1.79
C VAL A 384 -14.97 -1.09 -1.06
N GLY A 385 -14.97 -1.11 0.28
CA GLY A 385 -16.15 -0.79 1.09
C GLY A 385 -16.70 0.61 0.81
N ILE A 386 -15.83 1.62 0.72
CA ILE A 386 -16.22 2.99 0.37
C ILE A 386 -16.77 3.08 -1.04
N LEU A 387 -16.17 2.37 -1.99
CA LEU A 387 -16.66 2.34 -3.37
C LEU A 387 -18.06 1.71 -3.45
N LEU A 388 -18.28 0.60 -2.74
CA LEU A 388 -19.61 -0.02 -2.63
C LEU A 388 -20.63 0.93 -2.02
N LEU A 389 -20.23 1.65 -0.97
CA LEU A 389 -21.07 2.67 -0.33
C LEU A 389 -21.39 3.80 -1.30
N ALA A 390 -20.41 4.28 -2.09
CA ALA A 390 -20.62 5.26 -3.15
C ALA A 390 -21.58 4.76 -4.24
N CYS A 391 -21.46 3.47 -4.63
CA CYS A 391 -22.37 2.84 -5.59
C CYS A 391 -23.79 2.74 -5.06
N LEU A 392 -24.00 2.33 -3.80
CA LEU A 392 -25.32 2.24 -3.15
C LEU A 392 -25.97 3.61 -3.05
N ASN A 393 -25.21 4.61 -2.62
CA ASN A 393 -25.70 5.99 -2.55
C ASN A 393 -26.15 6.50 -3.92
N LEU A 394 -25.30 6.36 -4.95
CA LEU A 394 -25.63 6.81 -6.29
C LEU A 394 -26.80 6.03 -6.90
N THR A 395 -26.89 4.72 -6.63
CA THR A 395 -28.04 3.89 -7.02
C THR A 395 -29.32 4.43 -6.40
N SER A 396 -29.30 4.75 -5.10
CA SER A 396 -30.43 5.32 -4.37
C SER A 396 -30.86 6.68 -4.94
N LEU A 397 -29.89 7.55 -5.25
CA LEU A 397 -30.14 8.86 -5.87
C LEU A 397 -30.69 8.74 -7.30
N LEU A 398 -30.16 7.81 -8.12
CA LEU A 398 -30.68 7.57 -9.48
C LEU A 398 -32.08 6.94 -9.45
N MET A 399 -32.35 6.06 -8.49
CA MET A 399 -33.70 5.52 -8.29
C MET A 399 -34.70 6.64 -7.94
N ALA A 400 -34.34 7.53 -7.03
CA ALA A 400 -35.15 8.68 -6.68
C ALA A 400 -35.44 9.54 -7.91
N ARG A 401 -34.41 9.79 -8.74
CA ARG A 401 -34.57 10.59 -9.96
C ARG A 401 -35.37 9.89 -11.06
N SER A 402 -35.20 8.58 -11.25
CA SER A 402 -35.98 7.82 -12.25
C SER A 402 -37.48 7.79 -11.92
N THR A 403 -37.83 7.72 -10.64
CA THR A 403 -39.21 7.79 -10.21
C THR A 403 -39.83 9.18 -10.47
N ALA A 404 -39.05 10.27 -10.36
CA ALA A 404 -39.50 11.61 -10.73
C ALA A 404 -39.84 11.75 -12.24
N ARG A 405 -39.25 10.89 -13.07
CA ARG A 405 -39.40 10.83 -14.51
C ARG A 405 -40.33 9.70 -14.98
N GLU A 406 -41.02 9.03 -14.05
CA GLU A 406 -41.86 7.86 -14.36
C GLU A 406 -42.92 8.20 -15.42
N ARG A 407 -43.56 9.38 -15.35
CA ARG A 407 -44.54 9.84 -16.34
C ARG A 407 -43.92 10.05 -17.74
N GLU A 408 -42.71 10.64 -17.82
CA GLU A 408 -41.98 10.83 -19.06
C GLU A 408 -41.60 9.49 -19.72
N LEU A 409 -41.10 8.55 -18.90
CA LEU A 409 -40.74 7.21 -19.37
C LEU A 409 -41.96 6.40 -19.82
N ALA A 410 -43.09 6.53 -19.10
CA ALA A 410 -44.36 5.90 -19.49
C ALA A 410 -44.92 6.45 -20.81
N THR A 411 -44.86 7.76 -21.02
CA THR A 411 -45.28 8.39 -22.29
C THR A 411 -44.41 7.89 -23.45
N ARG A 412 -43.13 7.74 -23.26
CA ARG A 412 -42.22 7.18 -24.28
C ARG A 412 -42.53 5.73 -24.62
N LEU A 413 -42.82 4.89 -23.61
CA LEU A 413 -43.26 3.50 -23.82
C LEU A 413 -44.61 3.46 -24.57
N ALA A 414 -45.56 4.32 -24.23
CA ALA A 414 -46.84 4.44 -24.93
C ALA A 414 -46.70 4.85 -26.39
N LEU A 415 -45.68 5.66 -26.70
CA LEU A 415 -45.32 6.10 -28.06
C LEU A 415 -44.49 5.04 -28.83
N GLY A 416 -44.29 3.84 -28.27
CA GLY A 416 -43.65 2.72 -28.95
C GLY A 416 -42.14 2.53 -28.68
N ALA A 417 -41.55 3.25 -27.74
CA ALA A 417 -40.17 3.00 -27.35
C ALA A 417 -40.00 1.60 -26.72
N THR A 418 -38.98 0.82 -27.14
CA THR A 418 -38.72 -0.49 -26.56
C THR A 418 -38.09 -0.38 -25.17
N ARG A 419 -38.41 -1.32 -24.28
CA ARG A 419 -37.79 -1.40 -22.94
C ARG A 419 -36.27 -1.41 -22.99
N ARG A 420 -35.69 -2.17 -23.93
CA ARG A 420 -34.24 -2.24 -24.18
C ARG A 420 -33.64 -0.86 -24.44
N ARG A 421 -34.34 -0.03 -25.21
CA ARG A 421 -33.90 1.32 -25.54
C ARG A 421 -33.83 2.25 -24.32
N LEU A 422 -34.82 2.17 -23.44
CA LEU A 422 -34.84 2.94 -22.19
C LEU A 422 -33.75 2.47 -21.21
N ILE A 423 -33.52 1.15 -21.11
CA ILE A 423 -32.44 0.59 -20.30
C ILE A 423 -31.07 1.08 -20.81
N GLN A 424 -30.84 1.03 -22.13
CA GLN A 424 -29.61 1.55 -22.73
C GLN A 424 -29.38 3.03 -22.41
N GLN A 425 -30.41 3.86 -22.50
CA GLN A 425 -30.30 5.27 -22.19
C GLN A 425 -29.93 5.54 -20.71
N LEU A 426 -30.53 4.82 -19.76
CA LEU A 426 -30.22 4.92 -18.34
C LEU A 426 -28.82 4.41 -18.01
N LEU A 427 -28.38 3.33 -18.68
CA LEU A 427 -27.01 2.82 -18.52
C LEU A 427 -25.98 3.82 -19.06
N ILE A 428 -26.26 4.47 -20.21
CA ILE A 428 -25.35 5.50 -20.74
C ILE A 428 -25.21 6.69 -19.79
N GLU A 429 -26.30 7.12 -19.12
CA GLU A 429 -26.23 8.15 -18.08
C GLU A 429 -25.29 7.71 -16.93
N SER A 430 -25.42 6.47 -16.46
CA SER A 430 -24.55 5.90 -15.40
C SER A 430 -23.10 5.76 -15.84
N VAL A 431 -22.84 5.31 -17.08
CA VAL A 431 -21.50 5.21 -17.65
C VAL A 431 -20.84 6.59 -17.74
N MET A 432 -21.59 7.62 -18.16
CA MET A 432 -21.05 8.99 -18.23
C MET A 432 -20.64 9.51 -16.86
N ILE A 433 -21.48 9.27 -15.82
CA ILE A 433 -21.14 9.66 -14.45
C ILE A 433 -19.92 8.89 -13.96
N ALA A 434 -19.84 7.58 -14.25
CA ALA A 434 -18.68 6.75 -13.88
C ALA A 434 -17.40 7.21 -14.59
N VAL A 435 -17.46 7.53 -15.89
CA VAL A 435 -16.31 8.05 -16.65
C VAL A 435 -15.85 9.40 -16.08
N MET A 436 -16.77 10.33 -15.79
CA MET A 436 -16.41 11.61 -15.20
C MET A 436 -15.82 11.44 -13.79
N GLY A 437 -16.41 10.55 -12.97
CA GLY A 437 -15.90 10.21 -11.64
C GLY A 437 -14.50 9.58 -11.71
N THR A 438 -14.28 8.67 -12.67
CA THR A 438 -12.97 8.05 -12.90
C THR A 438 -11.94 9.06 -13.36
N ALA A 439 -12.27 9.93 -14.30
CA ALA A 439 -11.37 10.99 -14.77
C ALA A 439 -10.97 11.93 -13.62
N ALA A 440 -11.92 12.34 -12.80
CA ALA A 440 -11.65 13.16 -11.62
C ALA A 440 -10.80 12.39 -10.58
N GLY A 441 -11.12 11.10 -10.32
CA GLY A 441 -10.36 10.23 -9.42
C GLY A 441 -8.93 10.01 -9.88
N LEU A 442 -8.70 9.73 -11.19
CA LEU A 442 -7.38 9.60 -11.78
C LEU A 442 -6.57 10.90 -11.72
N GLY A 443 -7.24 12.07 -11.79
CA GLY A 443 -6.58 13.36 -11.64
C GLY A 443 -6.02 13.58 -10.23
N VAL A 444 -6.70 13.06 -9.21
CA VAL A 444 -6.30 13.20 -7.79
C VAL A 444 -5.34 12.08 -7.35
N ALA A 445 -5.47 10.88 -7.91
CA ALA A 445 -4.71 9.69 -7.53
C ALA A 445 -3.17 9.89 -7.50
N PRO A 446 -2.50 10.57 -8.45
CA PRO A 446 -1.05 10.76 -8.41
C PRO A 446 -0.57 11.64 -7.25
N VAL A 447 -1.38 12.60 -6.82
CA VAL A 447 -1.06 13.45 -5.67
C VAL A 447 -1.17 12.65 -4.38
N LEU A 448 -2.30 11.95 -4.20
CA LEU A 448 -2.54 11.09 -3.05
C LEU A 448 -1.51 9.96 -2.94
N SER A 449 -1.17 9.30 -4.05
CA SER A 449 -0.19 8.21 -4.04
C SER A 449 1.21 8.70 -3.67
N ARG A 450 1.63 9.90 -4.11
CA ARG A 450 2.90 10.49 -3.69
C ARG A 450 2.91 10.87 -2.21
N MET A 451 1.83 11.46 -1.70
CA MET A 451 1.70 11.77 -0.27
C MET A 451 1.76 10.50 0.58
N LEU A 452 1.06 9.46 0.16
CA LEU A 452 1.04 8.18 0.87
C LEU A 452 2.40 7.47 0.78
N ALA A 453 3.04 7.48 -0.39
CA ALA A 453 4.40 6.98 -0.55
C ALA A 453 5.40 7.74 0.33
N ALA A 454 5.27 9.06 0.44
CA ALA A 454 6.11 9.86 1.33
C ALA A 454 5.92 9.48 2.82
N MET A 455 4.70 9.19 3.25
CA MET A 455 4.43 8.68 4.61
C MET A 455 5.06 7.30 4.84
N LEU A 456 4.97 6.40 3.85
CA LEU A 456 5.60 5.08 3.91
C LEU A 456 7.13 5.19 3.95
N LEU A 457 7.70 6.11 3.16
CA LEU A 457 9.14 6.31 3.04
C LEU A 457 9.74 6.98 4.28
N SER A 458 9.02 7.88 4.96
CA SER A 458 9.49 8.46 6.22
C SER A 458 9.71 7.37 7.27
N ALA A 459 8.80 6.40 7.33
CA ALA A 459 8.91 5.23 8.19
C ALA A 459 10.08 4.29 7.84
N ALA A 460 10.55 4.34 6.61
CA ALA A 460 11.63 3.49 6.09
C ALA A 460 13.03 4.15 6.19
N GLY A 461 13.16 5.27 6.89
CA GLY A 461 14.43 5.99 7.04
C GLY A 461 15.03 6.44 5.72
N GLN A 462 14.23 6.91 4.77
CA GLN A 462 14.62 7.38 3.43
C GLN A 462 15.33 6.37 2.51
N ARG A 463 15.41 5.10 2.90
CA ARG A 463 16.13 4.08 2.13
C ARG A 463 15.34 3.51 0.96
N ALA A 464 14.02 3.73 0.88
CA ALA A 464 13.16 3.19 -0.17
C ALA A 464 12.74 4.25 -1.21
N GLN A 465 12.48 3.83 -2.44
CA GLN A 465 11.84 4.62 -3.49
C GLN A 465 10.66 3.83 -4.07
N LEU A 466 9.45 4.34 -3.87
CA LEU A 466 8.25 3.73 -4.44
C LEU A 466 7.92 4.38 -5.78
N ASP A 467 7.70 3.55 -6.78
CA ASP A 467 7.21 3.98 -8.09
C ASP A 467 5.68 4.00 -8.08
N THR A 468 5.13 5.18 -7.91
CA THR A 468 3.68 5.41 -7.91
C THR A 468 3.17 5.92 -9.25
N SER A 469 3.91 5.69 -10.34
CA SER A 469 3.49 6.07 -11.68
C SER A 469 2.23 5.32 -12.13
N LEU A 470 1.35 6.03 -12.83
CA LEU A 470 0.18 5.43 -13.46
C LEU A 470 0.64 4.60 -14.66
N ASP A 471 0.79 3.31 -14.48
CA ASP A 471 1.08 2.37 -15.55
C ASP A 471 -0.19 1.80 -16.19
N SER A 472 -0.02 1.00 -17.25
CA SER A 472 -1.15 0.38 -17.96
C SER A 472 -2.01 -0.52 -17.07
N ARG A 473 -1.44 -1.15 -16.03
CA ARG A 473 -2.18 -2.00 -15.08
C ARG A 473 -3.11 -1.16 -14.20
N VAL A 474 -2.62 -0.02 -13.72
CA VAL A 474 -3.42 0.91 -12.90
C VAL A 474 -4.54 1.51 -13.73
N LEU A 475 -4.28 1.87 -15.00
CA LEU A 475 -5.31 2.37 -15.92
C LEU A 475 -6.36 1.32 -16.24
N LEU A 476 -5.94 0.07 -16.50
CA LEU A 476 -6.85 -1.04 -16.72
C LEU A 476 -7.71 -1.34 -15.49
N PHE A 477 -7.12 -1.32 -14.30
CA PHE A 477 -7.83 -1.46 -13.05
C PHE A 477 -8.88 -0.36 -12.85
N ALA A 478 -8.52 0.90 -13.08
CA ALA A 478 -9.44 2.02 -12.99
C ALA A 478 -10.60 1.91 -13.99
N ALA A 479 -10.31 1.49 -15.24
CA ALA A 479 -11.33 1.23 -16.26
C ALA A 479 -12.27 0.08 -15.87
N LEU A 480 -11.73 -1.01 -15.31
CA LEU A 480 -12.51 -2.14 -14.83
C LEU A 480 -13.44 -1.72 -13.67
N ILE A 481 -12.92 -0.99 -12.69
CA ILE A 481 -13.73 -0.45 -11.58
C ILE A 481 -14.82 0.49 -12.12
N ALA A 482 -14.50 1.38 -13.06
CA ALA A 482 -15.48 2.27 -13.67
C ALA A 482 -16.60 1.50 -14.35
N MET A 483 -16.27 0.44 -15.07
CA MET A 483 -17.26 -0.42 -15.75
C MET A 483 -18.15 -1.15 -14.74
N ILE A 484 -17.57 -1.78 -13.71
CA ILE A 484 -18.31 -2.46 -12.63
C ILE A 484 -19.23 -1.47 -11.93
N THR A 485 -18.73 -0.28 -11.59
CA THR A 485 -19.50 0.79 -10.95
C THR A 485 -20.68 1.23 -11.82
N ALA A 486 -20.45 1.46 -13.12
CA ALA A 486 -21.49 1.87 -14.04
C ALA A 486 -22.62 0.83 -14.14
N ILE A 487 -22.26 -0.46 -14.15
CA ILE A 487 -23.24 -1.57 -14.17
C ILE A 487 -24.00 -1.62 -12.85
N LEU A 488 -23.33 -1.62 -11.71
CA LEU A 488 -23.97 -1.70 -10.39
C LEU A 488 -24.92 -0.55 -10.16
N VAL A 489 -24.50 0.64 -10.51
CA VAL A 489 -25.29 1.88 -10.30
C VAL A 489 -26.44 2.01 -11.29
N GLY A 490 -26.25 1.60 -12.55
CA GLY A 490 -27.25 1.79 -13.61
C GLY A 490 -28.26 0.67 -13.76
N PHE A 491 -27.87 -0.58 -13.41
CA PHE A 491 -28.70 -1.75 -13.71
C PHE A 491 -30.00 -1.82 -12.88
N VAL A 492 -29.90 -1.59 -11.57
CA VAL A 492 -31.07 -1.65 -10.65
C VAL A 492 -32.12 -0.59 -10.99
N PRO A 493 -31.77 0.70 -11.16
CA PRO A 493 -32.73 1.74 -11.58
C PRO A 493 -33.34 1.45 -12.96
N ALA A 494 -32.51 0.96 -13.91
CA ALA A 494 -32.98 0.68 -15.27
C ALA A 494 -34.00 -0.46 -15.33
N LEU A 495 -33.76 -1.54 -14.59
CA LEU A 495 -34.72 -2.66 -14.50
C LEU A 495 -36.05 -2.20 -13.88
N ARG A 496 -35.97 -1.38 -12.83
CA ARG A 496 -37.16 -0.92 -12.11
C ARG A 496 -38.00 0.07 -12.92
N ALA A 497 -37.35 0.99 -13.63
CA ALA A 497 -38.02 1.96 -14.49
C ALA A 497 -38.82 1.31 -15.65
N THR A 498 -38.48 0.07 -15.99
CA THR A 498 -39.06 -0.65 -17.13
C THR A 498 -40.01 -1.81 -16.70
N SER A 499 -40.11 -2.13 -15.42
CA SER A 499 -40.92 -3.28 -14.92
C SER A 499 -42.41 -3.01 -14.75
N GLY A 500 -42.90 -1.76 -14.82
CA GLY A 500 -44.32 -1.43 -14.72
C GLY A 500 -45.09 -1.77 -16.00
N THR A 501 -46.36 -2.27 -15.88
CA THR A 501 -47.27 -2.40 -17.01
C THR A 501 -47.96 -1.09 -17.31
N LEU A 502 -48.20 -0.79 -18.58
CA LEU A 502 -48.91 0.42 -19.00
C LEU A 502 -50.30 0.53 -18.31
N ALA A 503 -50.95 -0.63 -18.07
CA ALA A 503 -52.24 -0.70 -17.45
C ALA A 503 -52.21 -0.27 -15.96
N ASP A 504 -51.13 -0.59 -15.23
CA ASP A 504 -50.95 -0.18 -13.83
C ASP A 504 -50.68 1.32 -13.68
N GLN A 505 -50.06 1.94 -14.68
CA GLN A 505 -49.69 3.35 -14.65
C GLN A 505 -50.85 4.29 -15.04
N ILE A 506 -51.84 3.78 -15.82
CA ILE A 506 -53.01 4.53 -16.24
C ILE A 506 -54.17 4.41 -15.22
N LYS A 507 -54.21 3.29 -14.46
CA LYS A 507 -55.19 2.99 -13.43
C LYS A 507 -54.91 3.60 -12.04
N ASP A 508 -53.89 4.45 -11.87
CA ASP A 508 -53.50 5.03 -10.56
C ASP A 508 -54.48 6.06 -9.98
N GLY A 509 -55.72 5.98 -10.38
CA GLY A 509 -56.88 6.58 -9.72
C GLY A 509 -57.43 5.65 -8.65
N GLN A 510 -57.12 5.85 -7.39
CA GLN A 510 -57.79 5.47 -6.15
C GLN A 510 -57.75 4.02 -5.60
N TYR A 511 -57.41 2.95 -6.34
CA TYR A 511 -57.49 1.57 -5.81
C TYR A 511 -56.15 0.82 -5.67
N ALA A 512 -55.01 1.41 -5.95
CA ALA A 512 -53.68 0.72 -5.97
C ALA A 512 -52.89 0.71 -4.65
N LYS A 513 -53.55 0.98 -3.50
CA LYS A 513 -52.85 1.09 -2.19
C LYS A 513 -52.29 -0.23 -1.65
N GLN A 514 -52.75 -1.39 -2.09
CA GLN A 514 -52.29 -2.70 -1.55
C GLN A 514 -51.14 -3.34 -2.32
N SER A 515 -50.95 -3.07 -3.61
CA SER A 515 -49.80 -3.61 -4.38
C SER A 515 -48.48 -2.85 -4.17
N ASN A 516 -48.56 -1.66 -3.56
CA ASN A 516 -47.43 -0.73 -3.41
C ASN A 516 -46.47 -1.06 -2.24
N GLN A 517 -46.81 -1.98 -1.31
CA GLN A 517 -45.91 -2.31 -0.21
C GLN A 517 -44.63 -3.03 -0.64
N ARG A 518 -44.67 -3.88 -1.67
CA ARG A 518 -43.45 -4.53 -2.21
C ARG A 518 -42.56 -3.56 -3.00
N LYS A 519 -43.12 -2.52 -3.62
CA LYS A 519 -42.37 -1.49 -4.36
C LYS A 519 -41.53 -0.58 -3.45
N SER A 520 -41.79 -0.52 -2.14
CA SER A 520 -41.06 0.33 -1.20
C SER A 520 -39.91 -0.36 -0.48
N LEU A 521 -39.70 -1.68 -0.63
CA LEU A 521 -38.68 -2.44 0.09
C LEU A 521 -37.26 -2.17 -0.42
N ILE A 522 -37.04 -2.08 -1.75
CA ILE A 522 -35.70 -1.92 -2.33
C ILE A 522 -34.98 -0.65 -1.83
N PRO A 523 -35.57 0.55 -1.85
CA PRO A 523 -34.92 1.73 -1.28
C PRO A 523 -34.59 1.59 0.20
N ARG A 524 -35.43 0.94 0.98
CA ARG A 524 -35.21 0.71 2.42
C ARG A 524 -34.04 -0.26 2.65
N VAL A 525 -33.95 -1.33 1.86
CA VAL A 525 -32.84 -2.28 1.92
C VAL A 525 -31.54 -1.61 1.53
N LEU A 526 -31.52 -0.81 0.44
CA LEU A 526 -30.34 -0.05 0.02
C LEU A 526 -29.85 0.88 1.13
N MET A 527 -30.77 1.66 1.74
CA MET A 527 -30.42 2.56 2.85
C MET A 527 -29.92 1.78 4.09
N ALA A 528 -30.56 0.65 4.44
CA ALA A 528 -30.09 -0.19 5.55
C ALA A 528 -28.71 -0.79 5.29
N THR A 529 -28.43 -1.21 4.05
CA THR A 529 -27.12 -1.72 3.65
C THR A 529 -26.07 -0.61 3.67
N GLU A 530 -26.42 0.61 3.25
CA GLU A 530 -25.54 1.78 3.32
C GLU A 530 -25.16 2.09 4.77
N VAL A 531 -26.13 2.12 5.68
CA VAL A 531 -25.91 2.31 7.12
C VAL A 531 -25.05 1.19 7.71
N CYS A 532 -25.32 -0.06 7.32
CA CYS A 532 -24.57 -1.24 7.75
C CYS A 532 -23.08 -1.14 7.36
N LEU A 533 -22.79 -0.85 6.08
CA LEU A 533 -21.42 -0.72 5.59
C LEU A 533 -20.69 0.47 6.23
N ALA A 534 -21.39 1.61 6.37
CA ALA A 534 -20.80 2.78 7.03
C ALA A 534 -20.42 2.48 8.47
N LEU A 535 -21.33 1.84 9.24
CA LEU A 535 -21.05 1.47 10.62
C LEU A 535 -19.86 0.50 10.72
N MET A 536 -19.83 -0.52 9.87
CA MET A 536 -18.71 -1.47 9.82
C MET A 536 -17.37 -0.74 9.60
N LEU A 537 -17.31 0.17 8.62
CA LEU A 537 -16.08 0.93 8.32
C LEU A 537 -15.67 1.85 9.48
N VAL A 538 -16.64 2.51 10.13
CA VAL A 538 -16.39 3.40 11.27
C VAL A 538 -15.89 2.61 12.48
N VAL A 539 -16.46 1.44 12.77
CA VAL A 539 -16.00 0.56 13.86
C VAL A 539 -14.59 0.07 13.60
N CYS A 540 -14.31 -0.44 12.39
CA CYS A 540 -12.95 -0.89 12.03
C CYS A 540 -11.91 0.24 12.19
N ALA A 541 -12.24 1.44 11.72
CA ALA A 541 -11.36 2.60 11.87
C ALA A 541 -11.19 3.00 13.35
N GLY A 542 -12.27 2.98 14.14
CA GLY A 542 -12.23 3.26 15.56
C GLY A 542 -11.36 2.28 16.34
N LEU A 543 -11.43 0.97 16.02
CA LEU A 543 -10.59 -0.06 16.63
C LEU A 543 -9.11 0.15 16.29
N LEU A 544 -8.78 0.41 15.02
CA LEU A 544 -7.39 0.68 14.61
C LEU A 544 -6.85 1.96 15.23
N ALA A 545 -7.64 3.04 15.26
CA ALA A 545 -7.25 4.29 15.90
C ALA A 545 -7.01 4.10 17.41
N THR A 546 -7.91 3.39 18.10
CA THR A 546 -7.78 3.12 19.54
C THR A 546 -6.57 2.23 19.82
N SER A 547 -6.30 1.24 18.98
CA SER A 547 -5.12 0.38 19.06
C SER A 547 -3.82 1.21 18.99
N VAL A 548 -3.71 2.13 18.04
CA VAL A 548 -2.54 3.02 17.92
C VAL A 548 -2.43 3.95 19.12
N ILE A 549 -3.53 4.54 19.58
CA ILE A 549 -3.51 5.40 20.77
C ILE A 549 -3.03 4.62 22.00
N ARG A 550 -3.48 3.38 22.18
CA ARG A 550 -3.02 2.50 23.27
C ARG A 550 -1.55 2.14 23.12
N LEU A 551 -1.10 1.88 21.89
CA LEU A 551 0.30 1.57 21.61
C LEU A 551 1.23 2.76 21.94
N TYR A 552 0.82 3.99 21.66
CA TYR A 552 1.55 5.20 22.09
C TYR A 552 1.57 5.39 23.61
N ARG A 553 0.58 4.85 24.33
CA ARG A 553 0.52 4.91 25.80
C ARG A 553 1.33 3.80 26.49
N VAL A 554 1.73 2.79 25.74
CA VAL A 554 2.60 1.74 26.28
C VAL A 554 3.98 2.33 26.47
N GLY A 555 4.45 2.36 27.69
CA GLY A 555 5.82 2.77 28.01
C GLY A 555 6.80 1.77 27.38
N PRO A 556 7.78 2.22 26.59
CA PRO A 556 8.78 1.32 26.02
C PRO A 556 9.79 0.80 27.06
N GLY A 557 9.61 1.12 28.34
CA GLY A 557 10.55 0.81 29.41
C GLY A 557 11.64 1.87 29.62
N PHE A 558 11.67 2.90 28.74
CA PHE A 558 12.55 4.06 28.80
C PHE A 558 11.80 5.34 28.41
N ASP A 559 12.37 6.50 28.69
CA ASP A 559 11.76 7.79 28.34
C ASP A 559 12.30 8.30 26.98
N PRO A 560 11.50 8.27 25.90
CA PRO A 560 11.95 8.71 24.58
C PRO A 560 12.03 10.23 24.42
N HIS A 561 11.42 11.02 25.31
CA HIS A 561 11.35 12.47 25.19
C HIS A 561 12.70 13.12 25.49
N GLY A 562 13.12 14.03 24.64
CA GLY A 562 14.41 14.72 24.76
C GLY A 562 15.63 13.83 24.51
N LEU A 563 15.43 12.58 24.02
CA LEU A 563 16.53 11.74 23.57
C LEU A 563 16.80 11.91 22.09
N VAL A 564 18.07 12.07 21.76
CA VAL A 564 18.57 12.05 20.38
C VAL A 564 19.68 11.04 20.22
N ASN A 565 19.75 10.44 19.06
CA ASN A 565 20.74 9.46 18.67
C ASN A 565 21.67 10.08 17.64
N LEU A 566 22.97 9.99 17.87
CA LEU A 566 24.03 10.36 16.93
C LEU A 566 24.74 9.09 16.49
N ASN A 567 24.53 8.67 15.27
CA ASN A 567 25.19 7.51 14.73
C ASN A 567 26.57 7.89 14.20
N PHE A 568 27.63 7.35 14.85
CA PHE A 568 29.00 7.53 14.43
C PHE A 568 29.44 6.30 13.63
N ASN A 569 29.66 6.46 12.34
CA ASN A 569 30.27 5.40 11.56
C ASN A 569 31.80 5.39 11.77
N MET A 570 32.23 4.80 12.87
CA MET A 570 33.65 4.67 13.22
C MET A 570 34.36 3.58 12.43
N ALA A 571 33.66 2.84 11.63
CA ALA A 571 34.14 1.68 10.90
C ALA A 571 35.37 1.95 10.02
N LYS A 572 35.61 3.21 9.69
CA LYS A 572 36.71 3.60 8.76
C LYS A 572 37.90 4.25 9.47
N GLN A 573 37.89 4.27 10.78
CA GLN A 573 39.03 4.77 11.54
C GLN A 573 40.16 3.72 11.62
N PRO A 574 41.41 4.13 11.45
CA PRO A 574 42.53 3.23 11.65
C PRO A 574 42.79 2.87 13.12
N LEU A 575 41.92 3.40 14.02
CA LEU A 575 42.02 3.20 15.46
C LEU A 575 41.41 1.87 15.88
N GLU A 576 42.05 1.13 16.73
CA GLU A 576 41.65 -0.15 17.28
C GLU A 576 41.80 -0.18 18.80
N GLY A 577 40.99 -1.03 19.45
CA GLY A 577 41.10 -1.30 20.89
C GLY A 577 41.00 -0.04 21.77
N ASP A 578 41.95 0.13 22.67
CA ASP A 578 41.93 1.23 23.64
C ASP A 578 41.99 2.62 23.00
N SER A 579 42.58 2.74 21.81
CA SER A 579 42.62 4.02 21.10
C SER A 579 41.24 4.46 20.61
N LEU A 580 40.46 3.53 20.12
CA LEU A 580 39.08 3.79 19.74
C LEU A 580 38.18 4.10 20.95
N LEU A 581 38.36 3.37 22.04
CA LEU A 581 37.63 3.64 23.30
C LEU A 581 37.96 5.03 23.86
N ARG A 582 39.24 5.45 23.80
CA ARG A 582 39.63 6.82 24.17
C ARG A 582 38.92 7.87 23.32
N LEU A 583 38.82 7.65 22.02
CA LEU A 583 38.08 8.55 21.14
C LEU A 583 36.59 8.64 21.50
N TYR A 584 35.95 7.52 21.75
CA TYR A 584 34.54 7.51 22.22
C TYR A 584 34.37 8.26 23.54
N LYS A 585 35.30 8.07 24.49
CA LYS A 585 35.31 8.80 25.74
C LYS A 585 35.46 10.30 25.51
N GLN A 586 36.40 10.75 24.66
CA GLN A 586 36.60 12.17 24.32
C GLN A 586 35.37 12.76 23.61
N ILE A 587 34.74 12.02 22.70
CA ILE A 587 33.50 12.45 22.04
C ILE A 587 32.38 12.57 23.08
N GLY A 588 32.22 11.59 23.97
CA GLY A 588 31.23 11.62 25.05
C GLY A 588 31.40 12.83 25.94
N GLU A 589 32.60 13.04 26.47
CA GLU A 589 32.95 14.22 27.28
C GLU A 589 32.70 15.54 26.52
N GLY A 590 33.11 15.59 25.25
CA GLY A 590 32.87 16.74 24.41
C GLY A 590 31.40 17.03 24.12
N ILE A 591 30.54 16.02 24.02
CA ILE A 591 29.08 16.14 23.90
C ILE A 591 28.48 16.59 25.23
N GLU A 592 28.89 16.01 26.35
CA GLU A 592 28.37 16.33 27.68
C GLU A 592 28.56 17.78 28.07
N HIS A 593 29.66 18.40 27.61
CA HIS A 593 29.94 19.81 27.82
C HIS A 593 29.17 20.77 26.89
N GLN A 594 28.33 20.25 25.94
CA GLN A 594 27.55 21.14 25.08
C GLN A 594 26.33 21.71 25.83
N PRO A 595 25.95 22.97 25.57
CA PRO A 595 24.78 23.58 26.19
C PRO A 595 23.50 22.77 25.94
N GLY A 596 22.73 22.52 26.99
CA GLY A 596 21.47 21.80 26.94
C GLY A 596 21.60 20.26 26.94
N VAL A 597 22.81 19.72 27.03
CA VAL A 597 23.03 18.28 27.25
C VAL A 597 22.96 17.96 28.73
N LYS A 598 22.17 16.96 29.07
CA LYS A 598 21.99 16.49 30.46
C LYS A 598 22.82 15.24 30.76
N SER A 599 22.90 14.35 29.81
CA SER A 599 23.70 13.11 29.90
C SER A 599 23.95 12.56 28.50
N VAL A 600 24.99 11.76 28.36
CA VAL A 600 25.36 11.05 27.14
C VAL A 600 25.84 9.65 27.49
N SER A 601 25.48 8.71 26.65
CA SER A 601 26.02 7.34 26.67
C SER A 601 26.14 6.79 25.25
N PHE A 602 26.66 5.59 25.14
CA PHE A 602 26.82 4.90 23.88
C PHE A 602 26.05 3.58 23.90
N VAL A 603 25.56 3.16 22.75
CA VAL A 603 24.84 1.88 22.59
C VAL A 603 25.16 1.28 21.22
N GLN A 604 25.31 -0.03 21.16
CA GLN A 604 25.55 -0.74 19.92
C GLN A 604 24.27 -0.79 19.08
N ILE A 605 23.16 -1.19 19.69
CA ILE A 605 21.87 -1.31 19.05
C ILE A 605 20.87 -0.40 19.78
N VAL A 606 20.38 0.61 19.07
CA VAL A 606 19.33 1.49 19.59
C VAL A 606 18.03 0.69 19.71
N PRO A 607 17.36 0.67 20.86
CA PRO A 607 16.07 0.02 20.99
C PRO A 607 15.06 0.49 19.95
N LEU A 608 14.24 -0.41 19.43
CA LEU A 608 13.23 -0.18 18.39
C LEU A 608 13.78 0.26 17.02
N SER A 609 15.09 0.12 16.78
CA SER A 609 15.71 0.43 15.48
C SER A 609 15.50 -0.64 14.40
N GLY A 610 14.91 -1.78 14.76
CA GLY A 610 14.74 -2.93 13.85
C GLY A 610 15.98 -3.82 13.72
N SER A 611 17.06 -3.53 14.47
CA SER A 611 18.23 -4.39 14.59
C SER A 611 18.14 -5.23 15.85
N ASP A 612 18.68 -6.43 15.80
CA ASP A 612 18.64 -7.38 16.90
C ASP A 612 19.95 -8.14 17.02
N MET A 613 20.33 -8.46 18.25
CA MET A 613 21.41 -9.36 18.56
C MET A 613 20.98 -10.26 19.70
N THR A 614 21.10 -11.56 19.51
CA THR A 614 20.82 -12.56 20.52
C THR A 614 22.07 -13.37 20.82
N GLU A 615 22.23 -13.72 22.08
CA GLU A 615 23.31 -14.58 22.58
C GLU A 615 22.69 -15.69 23.41
N SER A 616 23.40 -16.83 23.50
CA SER A 616 22.96 -17.97 24.31
C SER A 616 23.71 -17.99 25.62
N TYR A 617 22.96 -17.96 26.72
CA TYR A 617 23.52 -18.03 28.08
C TYR A 617 22.98 -19.25 28.82
N PRO A 618 23.85 -20.06 29.48
CA PRO A 618 23.35 -21.16 30.31
C PRO A 618 22.63 -20.64 31.56
N ASP A 619 21.48 -21.22 31.84
CA ASP A 619 20.77 -21.00 33.11
C ASP A 619 21.45 -21.78 34.26
N VAL A 620 20.87 -21.69 35.45
CA VAL A 620 21.39 -22.42 36.65
C VAL A 620 21.36 -23.94 36.54
N HIS A 621 20.62 -24.47 35.56
CA HIS A 621 20.53 -25.90 35.27
C HIS A 621 21.44 -26.31 34.10
N GLY A 622 22.18 -25.37 33.54
CA GLY A 622 23.05 -25.60 32.39
C GLY A 622 22.31 -25.71 31.05
N GLN A 623 21.04 -25.25 31.00
CA GLN A 623 20.29 -25.14 29.74
C GLN A 623 20.55 -23.81 29.09
N ASP A 624 20.86 -23.85 27.83
CA ASP A 624 21.10 -22.65 27.02
C ASP A 624 19.78 -21.88 26.79
N GLN A 625 19.74 -20.62 27.24
CA GLN A 625 18.64 -19.70 27.06
C GLN A 625 19.02 -18.59 26.09
N ILE A 626 18.14 -18.29 25.12
CA ILE A 626 18.36 -17.21 24.17
C ILE A 626 17.97 -15.89 24.86
N VAL A 627 18.93 -14.98 24.95
CA VAL A 627 18.77 -13.67 25.56
C VAL A 627 19.21 -12.59 24.56
N HIS A 628 18.49 -11.50 24.50
CA HIS A 628 18.92 -10.34 23.73
C HIS A 628 20.17 -9.75 24.34
N ALA A 629 21.12 -9.35 23.51
CA ALA A 629 22.39 -8.79 23.94
C ALA A 629 22.57 -7.37 23.42
N ASN A 630 23.09 -6.47 24.24
CA ASN A 630 23.47 -5.15 23.81
C ASN A 630 24.74 -4.67 24.51
N LYS A 631 25.58 -3.95 23.80
CA LYS A 631 26.76 -3.32 24.37
C LYS A 631 26.50 -1.86 24.62
N ILE A 632 26.73 -1.43 25.86
CA ILE A 632 26.37 -0.08 26.32
C ILE A 632 27.57 0.61 26.99
N GLY A 633 27.58 1.93 26.87
CA GLY A 633 28.51 2.80 27.56
C GLY A 633 28.07 3.10 28.98
N PRO A 634 28.95 3.73 29.79
CA PRO A 634 28.59 4.27 31.10
C PRO A 634 27.43 5.26 31.00
N SER A 635 26.64 5.40 32.07
CA SER A 635 25.48 6.29 32.18
C SER A 635 24.34 6.00 31.18
N TYR A 636 24.28 4.78 30.62
CA TYR A 636 23.22 4.39 29.66
C TYR A 636 21.84 4.37 30.29
N PHE A 637 21.69 3.70 31.43
CA PHE A 637 20.40 3.56 32.13
C PHE A 637 19.91 4.92 32.63
N GLN A 638 20.83 5.73 33.16
CA GLN A 638 20.53 7.11 33.56
C GLN A 638 20.07 7.95 32.38
N THR A 639 20.76 7.85 31.24
CA THR A 639 20.44 8.59 30.00
C THR A 639 19.11 8.16 29.40
N MET A 640 18.84 6.83 29.37
CA MET A 640 17.57 6.28 28.90
C MET A 640 16.44 6.39 29.91
N ARG A 641 16.76 6.68 31.18
CA ARG A 641 15.83 6.64 32.34
C ARG A 641 15.23 5.26 32.57
N ILE A 642 16.02 4.20 32.39
CA ILE A 642 15.68 2.85 32.79
C ILE A 642 16.03 2.70 34.26
N PRO A 643 15.10 2.26 35.12
CA PRO A 643 15.38 2.16 36.55
C PRO A 643 16.41 1.04 36.85
N ILE A 644 17.41 1.35 37.64
CA ILE A 644 18.30 0.33 38.24
C ILE A 644 17.57 -0.19 39.47
N LEU A 645 17.24 -1.48 39.46
CA LEU A 645 16.48 -2.11 40.54
C LEU A 645 17.42 -2.51 41.68
N GLU A 646 18.56 -3.08 41.33
CA GLU A 646 19.59 -3.49 42.24
C GLU A 646 20.99 -3.34 41.61
N GLY A 647 22.01 -3.07 42.42
CA GLY A 647 23.42 -2.99 41.96
C GLY A 647 23.84 -1.62 41.50
N ARG A 648 24.77 -1.55 40.53
CA ARG A 648 25.36 -0.31 40.03
C ARG A 648 25.47 -0.33 38.50
N GLU A 649 25.49 0.82 37.92
CA GLU A 649 25.75 1.04 36.50
C GLU A 649 27.23 0.81 36.13
N PHE A 650 27.50 0.59 34.83
CA PHE A 650 28.86 0.49 34.31
C PHE A 650 29.61 1.84 34.42
N SER A 651 30.93 1.73 34.57
CA SER A 651 31.86 2.84 34.52
C SER A 651 32.93 2.64 33.45
N TRP A 652 33.68 3.69 33.11
CA TRP A 652 34.83 3.59 32.18
C TRP A 652 35.97 2.71 32.72
N GLU A 653 35.92 2.39 34.00
CA GLU A 653 36.90 1.54 34.69
C GLU A 653 36.56 0.04 34.64
N ASP A 654 35.34 -0.30 34.18
CA ASP A 654 34.88 -1.66 34.01
C ASP A 654 35.48 -2.31 32.75
N THR A 655 36.80 -2.49 32.76
CA THR A 655 37.59 -3.09 31.66
C THR A 655 37.75 -4.61 31.88
N LYS A 656 38.21 -5.32 30.88
CA LYS A 656 38.54 -6.77 30.97
C LYS A 656 39.54 -7.11 32.06
N THR A 657 40.45 -6.19 32.35
CA THR A 657 41.47 -6.39 33.40
C THR A 657 40.86 -6.41 34.81
N ASN A 658 39.68 -5.75 35.00
CA ASN A 658 38.97 -5.70 36.25
C ASN A 658 37.83 -6.76 36.37
N GLY A 659 37.88 -7.81 35.52
CA GLY A 659 36.92 -8.88 35.45
C GLY A 659 35.71 -8.53 34.55
N SER A 660 35.23 -9.51 33.82
CA SER A 660 34.09 -9.33 32.90
C SER A 660 32.80 -9.13 33.69
N LYS A 661 32.03 -8.11 33.31
CA LYS A 661 30.80 -7.71 34.02
C LYS A 661 29.61 -7.70 33.07
N ILE A 662 28.44 -8.02 33.61
CA ILE A 662 27.17 -8.05 32.88
C ILE A 662 26.07 -7.44 33.76
N ILE A 663 25.12 -6.75 33.12
CA ILE A 663 23.88 -6.28 33.72
C ILE A 663 22.73 -7.01 33.04
N LEU A 664 21.78 -7.49 33.82
CA LEU A 664 20.59 -8.18 33.32
C LEU A 664 19.35 -7.30 33.52
N ASP A 665 18.40 -7.37 32.59
CA ASP A 665 17.07 -6.88 32.92
C ASP A 665 16.32 -7.88 33.85
N GLN A 666 15.18 -7.47 34.39
CA GLN A 666 14.43 -8.26 35.34
C GLN A 666 13.98 -9.60 34.75
N THR A 667 13.56 -9.58 33.47
CA THR A 667 13.13 -10.79 32.76
C THR A 667 14.28 -11.76 32.54
N ALA A 668 15.47 -11.30 32.12
CA ALA A 668 16.66 -12.16 31.99
C ALA A 668 17.18 -12.67 33.34
N ALA A 669 17.17 -11.83 34.36
CA ALA A 669 17.54 -12.27 35.71
C ALA A 669 16.64 -13.39 36.21
N THR A 670 15.34 -13.30 36.02
CA THR A 670 14.38 -14.33 36.39
C THR A 670 14.52 -15.60 35.54
N LEU A 671 14.80 -15.46 34.23
CA LEU A 671 14.99 -16.58 33.32
C LEU A 671 16.24 -17.37 33.65
N LEU A 672 17.36 -16.68 33.89
CA LEU A 672 18.68 -17.33 34.11
C LEU A 672 18.87 -17.77 35.57
N PHE A 673 18.22 -17.10 36.52
CA PHE A 673 18.34 -17.35 37.97
C PHE A 673 16.97 -17.41 38.68
N PRO A 674 16.08 -18.37 38.32
CA PRO A 674 14.67 -18.39 38.79
C PRO A 674 14.53 -18.43 40.30
N ASP A 675 15.49 -19.06 41.04
CA ASP A 675 15.37 -19.30 42.47
C ASP A 675 16.46 -18.58 43.31
N ARG A 676 17.19 -17.65 42.72
CA ARG A 676 18.34 -17.01 43.35
C ARG A 676 18.43 -15.53 43.00
N ASN A 677 19.02 -14.77 43.92
CA ASN A 677 19.44 -13.42 43.55
C ASN A 677 20.58 -13.50 42.53
N ALA A 678 20.37 -12.88 41.34
CA ALA A 678 21.37 -12.89 40.29
C ALA A 678 22.61 -12.02 40.57
N ILE A 679 22.51 -11.03 41.48
CA ILE A 679 23.61 -10.12 41.81
C ILE A 679 24.80 -10.88 42.38
N GLY A 680 26.00 -10.61 41.82
CA GLY A 680 27.25 -11.24 42.21
C GLY A 680 27.47 -12.63 41.62
N GLN A 681 26.45 -13.25 41.02
CA GLN A 681 26.57 -14.54 40.34
C GLN A 681 27.42 -14.44 39.07
N GLN A 682 27.99 -15.58 38.66
CA GLN A 682 28.75 -15.66 37.42
C GLN A 682 27.98 -16.40 36.36
N ILE A 683 28.03 -15.86 35.15
CA ILE A 683 27.44 -16.42 33.93
C ILE A 683 28.56 -16.69 32.93
N SER A 684 28.55 -17.89 32.34
CA SER A 684 29.49 -18.25 31.28
C SER A 684 28.95 -17.83 29.91
N TYR A 685 29.77 -17.17 29.08
CA TYR A 685 29.49 -16.96 27.68
C TYR A 685 30.76 -17.21 26.87
N GLY A 686 30.71 -18.22 26.04
CA GLY A 686 31.90 -18.69 25.35
C GLY A 686 33.02 -19.12 26.31
N LYS A 687 34.18 -18.47 26.23
CA LYS A 687 35.31 -18.72 27.14
C LYS A 687 35.38 -17.77 28.34
N ASN A 688 34.47 -16.81 28.41
CA ASN A 688 34.51 -15.77 29.41
C ASN A 688 33.49 -16.04 30.53
N GLN A 689 33.84 -15.64 31.75
CA GLN A 689 32.96 -15.62 32.92
C GLN A 689 32.59 -14.17 33.22
N TYR A 690 31.29 -13.87 33.27
CA TYR A 690 30.77 -12.55 33.55
C TYR A 690 30.12 -12.50 34.90
N GLN A 691 30.46 -11.51 35.70
CA GLN A 691 29.81 -11.27 36.98
C GLN A 691 28.62 -10.33 36.81
N VAL A 692 27.43 -10.72 37.30
CA VAL A 692 26.25 -9.88 37.34
C VAL A 692 26.43 -8.75 38.35
N VAL A 693 26.43 -7.48 37.89
CA VAL A 693 26.69 -6.31 38.74
C VAL A 693 25.44 -5.47 39.01
N ALA A 694 24.39 -5.63 38.20
CA ALA A 694 23.12 -4.97 38.43
C ALA A 694 21.95 -5.73 37.77
N ILE A 695 20.76 -5.46 38.29
CA ILE A 695 19.46 -5.79 37.68
C ILE A 695 18.75 -4.47 37.37
N VAL A 696 18.23 -4.35 36.16
CA VAL A 696 17.55 -3.15 35.64
C VAL A 696 16.12 -3.45 35.21
N GLY A 697 15.29 -2.43 35.07
CA GLY A 697 13.94 -2.57 34.54
C GLY A 697 13.92 -3.04 33.09
N ASP A 698 12.87 -3.74 32.73
CA ASP A 698 12.67 -4.26 31.41
C ASP A 698 12.44 -3.14 30.40
N ALA A 699 13.02 -3.26 29.20
CA ALA A 699 12.82 -2.35 28.08
C ALA A 699 12.43 -3.12 26.80
N LYS A 700 11.52 -2.54 26.01
CA LYS A 700 11.13 -3.11 24.73
C LYS A 700 12.20 -2.88 23.70
N TYR A 701 12.53 -3.91 22.92
CA TYR A 701 13.71 -3.90 22.08
C TYR A 701 13.39 -3.86 20.59
N ASN A 702 12.55 -4.77 20.09
CA ASN A 702 12.25 -4.89 18.66
C ASN A 702 10.84 -4.44 18.29
N ASP A 703 9.87 -4.71 19.16
CA ASP A 703 8.46 -4.48 18.89
C ASP A 703 7.78 -3.93 20.17
N LEU A 704 7.07 -2.81 20.01
CA LEU A 704 6.26 -2.25 21.09
C LEU A 704 5.09 -3.15 21.51
N ARG A 705 4.65 -4.06 20.65
CA ARG A 705 3.55 -4.98 20.93
C ARG A 705 3.96 -6.18 21.78
N ALA A 706 5.17 -6.65 21.57
CA ALA A 706 5.70 -7.80 22.27
C ALA A 706 5.96 -7.47 23.76
N ALA A 707 5.99 -8.47 24.60
CA ALA A 707 6.58 -8.33 25.94
C ALA A 707 8.04 -7.91 25.81
N ALA A 708 8.59 -7.26 26.82
CA ALA A 708 10.02 -6.97 26.85
C ALA A 708 10.78 -8.31 26.83
N PRO A 709 11.72 -8.49 25.90
CA PRO A 709 12.51 -9.72 25.84
C PRO A 709 13.55 -9.74 26.97
N PRO A 710 13.96 -10.92 27.42
CA PRO A 710 15.09 -11.03 28.36
C PRO A 710 16.34 -10.41 27.72
N THR A 711 16.98 -9.45 28.40
CA THR A 711 18.08 -8.68 27.83
C THR A 711 19.30 -8.65 28.76
N ALA A 712 20.46 -8.90 28.18
CA ALA A 712 21.74 -8.81 28.83
C ALA A 712 22.57 -7.67 28.28
N TYR A 713 23.17 -6.87 29.15
CA TYR A 713 24.00 -5.73 28.79
C TYR A 713 25.44 -5.97 29.15
N THR A 714 26.36 -5.72 28.24
CA THR A 714 27.80 -5.74 28.46
C THR A 714 28.42 -4.37 28.20
N PRO A 715 29.47 -3.97 28.91
CA PRO A 715 30.06 -2.66 28.73
C PRO A 715 30.93 -2.63 27.46
N ILE A 716 30.88 -1.51 26.72
CA ILE A 716 31.72 -1.28 25.53
C ILE A 716 33.22 -1.36 25.86
N THR A 717 33.61 -1.09 27.12
CA THR A 717 35.01 -1.17 27.60
C THR A 717 35.56 -2.60 27.61
N GLN A 718 34.66 -3.60 27.52
CA GLN A 718 35.06 -5.03 27.48
C GLN A 718 34.86 -5.67 26.12
N ASP A 719 34.54 -4.87 25.10
CA ASP A 719 34.37 -5.40 23.76
C ASP A 719 35.70 -5.90 23.17
N SER A 720 35.71 -7.18 22.77
CA SER A 720 36.85 -7.79 22.10
C SER A 720 36.96 -7.39 20.64
N PHE A 721 35.81 -7.05 20.05
CA PHE A 721 35.72 -6.56 18.67
C PHE A 721 36.03 -5.06 18.70
N SER A 722 37.29 -4.73 18.70
CA SER A 722 37.84 -3.39 18.90
C SER A 722 37.41 -2.33 17.89
N LYS A 723 36.39 -2.56 17.07
CA LYS A 723 36.00 -1.72 15.95
C LYS A 723 34.48 -1.42 15.91
N GLY A 724 33.74 -1.45 17.08
CA GLY A 724 32.32 -1.20 17.15
C GLY A 724 31.88 0.22 16.77
N SER A 725 30.95 0.32 15.83
CA SER A 725 30.17 1.57 15.68
C SER A 725 29.12 1.64 16.77
N TYR A 726 29.29 2.58 17.69
CA TYR A 726 28.31 2.85 18.73
C TYR A 726 27.57 4.14 18.39
N THR A 727 26.27 4.11 18.63
CA THR A 727 25.43 5.31 18.55
C THR A 727 25.51 6.03 19.90
N ALA A 728 25.84 7.33 19.89
CA ALA A 728 25.70 8.12 21.10
C ALA A 728 24.23 8.45 21.31
N VAL A 729 23.72 8.08 22.47
CA VAL A 729 22.39 8.47 22.96
C VAL A 729 22.55 9.65 23.90
N VAL A 730 21.91 10.76 23.56
CA VAL A 730 22.10 12.04 24.25
C VAL A 730 20.75 12.56 24.77
N ARG A 731 20.67 12.83 26.05
CA ARG A 731 19.51 13.48 26.65
C ARG A 731 19.66 14.99 26.64
N LEU A 732 18.70 15.67 26.01
CA LEU A 732 18.68 17.11 25.85
C LEU A 732 17.60 17.78 26.73
N GLU A 733 17.92 18.97 27.25
CA GLU A 733 16.96 19.92 27.81
C GLU A 733 16.73 21.05 26.77
N GLY A 734 15.96 20.77 25.74
CA GLY A 734 15.67 21.77 24.71
C GLY A 734 15.61 21.22 23.30
N PRO A 735 15.52 22.08 22.30
CA PRO A 735 15.38 21.65 20.90
C PRO A 735 16.67 21.02 20.36
N ALA A 736 16.52 19.97 19.54
CA ALA A 736 17.64 19.22 18.99
C ALA A 736 18.44 19.97 17.92
N ALA A 737 17.88 20.98 17.27
CA ALA A 737 18.52 21.67 16.14
C ALA A 737 19.82 22.42 16.49
N PRO A 738 19.89 23.22 17.58
CA PRO A 738 21.15 23.85 17.99
C PRO A 738 22.22 22.81 18.38
N PHE A 739 21.81 21.75 19.06
CA PHE A 739 22.69 20.64 19.44
C PHE A 739 23.26 19.93 18.20
N ALA A 740 22.47 19.71 17.16
CA ALA A 740 22.92 19.07 15.91
C ALA A 740 24.10 19.83 15.28
N THR A 741 24.04 21.17 15.30
CA THR A 741 25.14 22.01 14.77
C THR A 741 26.38 21.90 15.63
N ALA A 742 26.22 21.95 16.95
CA ALA A 742 27.32 21.82 17.89
C ALA A 742 27.99 20.43 17.83
N ALA A 743 27.19 19.37 17.80
CA ALA A 743 27.69 17.99 17.67
C ALA A 743 28.47 17.79 16.36
N ARG A 744 27.97 18.36 15.25
CA ARG A 744 28.65 18.34 13.96
C ARG A 744 30.01 19.00 14.03
N SER A 745 30.12 20.21 14.59
CA SER A 745 31.38 20.94 14.74
C SER A 745 32.36 20.21 15.65
N LEU A 746 31.87 19.59 16.73
CA LEU A 746 32.68 18.78 17.65
C LEU A 746 33.28 17.58 16.94
N THR A 747 32.43 16.82 16.21
CA THR A 747 32.87 15.63 15.47
C THR A 747 33.93 15.98 14.44
N THR A 748 33.73 17.04 13.66
CA THR A 748 34.71 17.50 12.67
C THR A 748 36.03 17.88 13.30
N ARG A 749 36.07 18.37 14.54
CA ARG A 749 37.31 18.69 15.26
C ARG A 749 38.02 17.49 15.82
N LEU A 750 37.28 16.56 16.47
CA LEU A 750 37.85 15.42 17.14
C LEU A 750 38.19 14.26 16.19
N ALA A 751 37.42 14.14 15.11
CA ALA A 751 37.54 13.05 14.17
C ALA A 751 37.16 13.53 12.76
N PRO A 752 38.04 14.31 12.10
CA PRO A 752 37.75 14.92 10.78
C PRO A 752 37.49 13.90 9.67
N ASP A 753 38.00 12.68 9.84
CA ASP A 753 37.81 11.59 8.88
C ASP A 753 36.51 10.82 9.06
N ILE A 754 35.73 11.11 10.12
CA ILE A 754 34.44 10.50 10.34
C ILE A 754 33.36 11.29 9.59
N PRO A 755 32.44 10.62 8.89
CA PRO A 755 31.27 11.29 8.35
C PRO A 755 30.49 12.02 9.43
N VAL A 756 29.90 13.14 9.04
CA VAL A 756 29.05 13.91 9.96
C VAL A 756 27.94 13.00 10.49
N PRO A 757 27.81 12.85 11.82
CA PRO A 757 26.83 11.93 12.39
C PRO A 757 25.40 12.35 12.01
N VAL A 758 24.61 11.36 11.62
CA VAL A 758 23.16 11.56 11.37
C VAL A 758 22.47 11.62 12.72
N LEU A 759 21.78 12.73 12.96
CA LEU A 759 20.99 12.92 14.17
C LEU A 759 19.57 12.41 13.92
N THR A 760 19.10 11.48 14.75
CA THR A 760 17.70 11.01 14.79
C THR A 760 17.15 11.21 16.21
N THR A 761 15.86 11.52 16.31
CA THR A 761 15.20 11.59 17.64
C THR A 761 14.71 10.21 18.04
N MET A 762 14.77 9.91 19.33
CA MET A 762 14.24 8.63 19.83
C MET A 762 12.72 8.53 19.65
N SER A 763 12.02 9.67 19.72
CA SER A 763 10.60 9.72 19.38
C SER A 763 10.35 9.36 17.90
N GLY A 764 11.25 9.78 16.98
CA GLY A 764 11.19 9.38 15.57
C GLY A 764 11.39 7.88 15.39
N VAL A 765 12.37 7.28 16.07
CA VAL A 765 12.59 5.82 16.03
C VAL A 765 11.35 5.07 16.53
N LEU A 766 10.73 5.56 17.61
CA LEU A 766 9.47 5.01 18.12
C LEU A 766 8.34 5.13 17.09
N GLU A 767 8.18 6.29 16.45
CA GLU A 767 7.17 6.49 15.41
C GLU A 767 7.39 5.61 14.18
N ASP A 768 8.63 5.39 13.81
CA ASP A 768 9.01 4.52 12.69
C ASP A 768 8.72 3.04 13.01
N SER A 769 8.90 2.62 14.26
CA SER A 769 8.62 1.24 14.70
C SER A 769 7.13 0.85 14.60
N ILE A 770 6.21 1.85 14.63
CA ILE A 770 4.75 1.66 14.53
C ILE A 770 4.17 2.29 13.26
N ALA A 771 5.00 2.52 12.25
CA ALA A 771 4.61 3.25 11.05
C ALA A 771 3.49 2.56 10.27
N SER A 772 3.49 1.22 10.20
CA SER A 772 2.45 0.44 9.53
C SER A 772 1.09 0.59 10.20
N GLU A 773 1.05 0.55 11.52
CA GLU A 773 -0.16 0.71 12.34
C GLU A 773 -0.69 2.14 12.25
N ARG A 774 0.20 3.11 12.35
CA ARG A 774 -0.13 4.53 12.22
C ARG A 774 -0.73 4.83 10.86
N MET A 775 -0.13 4.30 9.79
CA MET A 775 -0.65 4.45 8.44
C MET A 775 -2.06 3.84 8.31
N MET A 776 -2.24 2.59 8.76
CA MET A 776 -3.55 1.94 8.74
C MET A 776 -4.59 2.75 9.51
N ALA A 777 -4.27 3.24 10.70
CA ALA A 777 -5.18 4.01 11.52
C ALA A 777 -5.57 5.35 10.86
N ILE A 778 -4.60 6.11 10.37
CA ILE A 778 -4.84 7.40 9.70
C ILE A 778 -5.73 7.23 8.47
N LEU A 779 -5.40 6.26 7.61
CA LEU A 779 -6.19 5.99 6.40
C LEU A 779 -7.59 5.49 6.74
N SER A 780 -7.70 4.61 7.74
CA SER A 780 -8.99 4.09 8.18
C SER A 780 -9.89 5.18 8.76
N VAL A 781 -9.34 6.10 9.56
CA VAL A 781 -10.10 7.26 10.08
C VAL A 781 -10.53 8.19 8.95
N TYR A 782 -9.65 8.45 7.98
CA TYR A 782 -10.02 9.22 6.79
C TYR A 782 -11.14 8.54 6.01
N PHE A 783 -11.08 7.22 5.82
CA PHE A 783 -12.11 6.46 5.12
C PHE A 783 -13.42 6.39 5.91
N ALA A 784 -13.37 6.28 7.23
CA ALA A 784 -14.56 6.35 8.07
C ALA A 784 -15.24 7.72 7.95
N PHE A 785 -14.47 8.81 7.94
CA PHE A 785 -14.99 10.15 7.70
C PHE A 785 -15.65 10.27 6.32
N CYS A 786 -15.00 9.76 5.26
CA CYS A 786 -15.57 9.70 3.92
C CYS A 786 -16.86 8.86 3.88
N ALA A 787 -16.87 7.70 4.55
CA ALA A 787 -18.06 6.85 4.64
C ALA A 787 -19.23 7.58 5.32
N LEU A 788 -18.99 8.26 6.42
CA LEU A 788 -19.99 9.06 7.12
C LEU A 788 -20.53 10.22 6.25
N LEU A 789 -19.65 10.92 5.51
CA LEU A 789 -20.05 11.98 4.58
C LEU A 789 -20.94 11.43 3.45
N VAL A 790 -20.49 10.34 2.80
CA VAL A 790 -21.23 9.72 1.70
C VAL A 790 -22.59 9.24 2.18
N THR A 791 -22.65 8.57 3.33
CA THR A 791 -23.90 8.12 3.95
C THR A 791 -24.81 9.31 4.33
N GLY A 792 -24.26 10.38 4.88
CA GLY A 792 -25.02 11.59 5.19
C GLY A 792 -25.66 12.22 3.94
N ILE A 793 -24.91 12.30 2.84
CA ILE A 793 -25.38 12.80 1.54
C ILE A 793 -26.46 11.87 0.96
N GLY A 794 -26.27 10.55 1.04
CA GLY A 794 -27.21 9.54 0.57
C GLY A 794 -28.54 9.59 1.30
N LEU A 795 -28.49 9.58 2.62
CA LEU A 795 -29.68 9.73 3.47
C LEU A 795 -30.41 11.04 3.22
N TYR A 796 -29.67 12.17 3.15
CA TYR A 796 -30.26 13.46 2.81
C TYR A 796 -30.96 13.43 1.45
N GLY A 797 -30.33 12.89 0.42
CA GLY A 797 -30.84 12.84 -0.95
C GLY A 797 -32.13 12.00 -1.04
N THR A 798 -32.10 10.80 -0.47
CA THR A 798 -33.24 9.87 -0.47
C THR A 798 -34.42 10.42 0.36
N LEU A 799 -34.13 11.06 1.49
CA LEU A 799 -35.15 11.65 2.37
C LEU A 799 -35.78 12.90 1.77
N SER A 800 -34.99 13.79 1.17
CA SER A 800 -35.49 14.97 0.46
C SER A 800 -36.45 14.58 -0.64
N TYR A 801 -36.12 13.48 -1.36
CA TYR A 801 -36.99 12.95 -2.39
C TYR A 801 -38.29 12.33 -1.83
N ALA A 802 -38.18 11.50 -0.79
CA ALA A 802 -39.32 10.85 -0.16
C ALA A 802 -40.34 11.88 0.41
N THR A 803 -39.81 12.97 1.00
CA THR A 803 -40.64 14.08 1.51
C THR A 803 -41.28 14.87 0.38
N ALA A 804 -40.55 15.17 -0.71
CA ALA A 804 -41.10 15.87 -1.88
C ALA A 804 -42.28 15.13 -2.54
N ARG A 805 -42.26 13.80 -2.56
CA ARG A 805 -43.33 12.95 -3.10
C ARG A 805 -44.59 12.95 -2.22
N ARG A 806 -44.46 13.20 -0.92
CA ARG A 806 -45.53 13.21 0.04
C ARG A 806 -46.04 14.63 0.36
N THR A 807 -45.63 15.61 -0.44
CA THR A 807 -45.99 17.02 -0.21
C THR A 807 -47.51 17.24 -0.13
N SER A 808 -48.28 16.61 -1.02
CA SER A 808 -49.77 16.70 -1.02
C SER A 808 -50.35 16.00 0.24
N GLU A 809 -49.88 14.78 0.61
CA GLU A 809 -50.30 14.07 1.83
C GLU A 809 -50.00 14.89 3.10
N ILE A 810 -48.77 15.45 3.17
CA ILE A 810 -48.35 16.31 4.29
C ILE A 810 -49.16 17.59 4.31
N GLY A 811 -49.45 18.19 3.16
CA GLY A 811 -50.28 19.38 3.01
C GLY A 811 -51.73 19.15 3.49
N ILE A 812 -52.33 18.02 3.12
CA ILE A 812 -53.67 17.64 3.59
C ILE A 812 -53.69 17.44 5.13
N ARG A 813 -52.69 16.75 5.69
CA ARG A 813 -52.62 16.56 7.15
C ARG A 813 -52.46 17.88 7.91
N MET A 814 -51.65 18.80 7.36
CA MET A 814 -51.48 20.14 7.94
C MET A 814 -52.74 20.97 7.82
N ALA A 815 -53.46 20.87 6.69
CA ALA A 815 -54.78 21.51 6.54
C ALA A 815 -55.82 20.96 7.51
N LEU A 816 -55.71 19.68 7.90
CA LEU A 816 -56.55 19.03 8.93
C LEU A 816 -56.08 19.29 10.38
N GLY A 817 -55.09 20.17 10.59
CA GLY A 817 -54.64 20.60 11.93
C GLY A 817 -53.40 19.87 12.49
N ALA A 818 -52.68 19.06 11.71
CA ALA A 818 -51.45 18.42 12.20
C ALA A 818 -50.37 19.47 12.52
N GLN A 819 -49.80 19.39 13.72
CA GLN A 819 -48.71 20.26 14.15
C GLN A 819 -47.41 19.93 13.41
N ARG A 820 -46.55 20.95 13.17
CA ARG A 820 -45.20 20.77 12.55
C ARG A 820 -44.36 19.72 13.22
N ALA A 821 -44.40 19.64 14.57
CA ALA A 821 -43.65 18.63 15.34
C ALA A 821 -44.09 17.19 15.02
N GLN A 822 -45.39 16.98 14.74
CA GLN A 822 -45.92 15.66 14.37
C GLN A 822 -45.44 15.22 12.98
N VAL A 823 -45.37 16.15 12.01
CA VAL A 823 -44.84 15.90 10.67
C VAL A 823 -43.34 15.55 10.74
N ILE A 824 -42.57 16.32 11.51
CA ILE A 824 -41.14 16.05 11.75
C ILE A 824 -40.96 14.67 12.41
N GLY A 825 -41.75 14.40 13.47
CA GLY A 825 -41.70 13.12 14.19
C GLY A 825 -42.04 11.90 13.32
N LEU A 826 -42.99 12.04 12.37
CA LEU A 826 -43.32 10.98 11.42
C LEU A 826 -42.13 10.62 10.51
N VAL A 827 -41.49 11.64 9.94
CA VAL A 827 -40.29 11.45 9.06
C VAL A 827 -39.15 10.82 9.85
N PHE A 828 -38.90 11.29 11.08
CA PHE A 828 -37.85 10.72 11.94
C PHE A 828 -38.14 9.27 12.33
N ARG A 829 -39.36 8.91 12.67
CA ARG A 829 -39.74 7.54 13.08
C ARG A 829 -39.56 6.52 11.96
N GLU A 830 -39.92 6.86 10.73
CA GLU A 830 -39.69 5.96 9.57
C GLU A 830 -38.20 5.72 9.33
N ASN A 831 -37.38 6.75 9.44
CA ASN A 831 -35.94 6.67 9.20
C ASN A 831 -35.21 6.00 10.37
N ALA A 832 -35.62 6.23 11.60
CA ALA A 832 -35.06 5.57 12.77
C ALA A 832 -35.19 4.04 12.67
N GLY A 833 -36.31 3.54 12.13
CA GLY A 833 -36.49 2.09 11.91
C GLY A 833 -35.45 1.51 10.92
N ILE A 834 -35.18 2.21 9.80
CA ILE A 834 -34.19 1.78 8.79
C ILE A 834 -32.79 1.89 9.38
N ALA A 835 -32.47 2.99 10.06
CA ALA A 835 -31.20 3.20 10.71
C ALA A 835 -30.93 2.14 11.79
N LEU A 836 -31.93 1.75 12.56
CA LEU A 836 -31.81 0.72 13.61
C LEU A 836 -31.53 -0.66 13.00
N VAL A 837 -32.25 -1.05 11.95
CA VAL A 837 -32.02 -2.32 11.24
C VAL A 837 -30.63 -2.32 10.60
N GLY A 838 -30.25 -1.24 9.92
CA GLY A 838 -28.94 -1.08 9.31
C GLY A 838 -27.81 -1.10 10.36
N SER A 839 -28.01 -0.43 11.51
CA SER A 839 -27.03 -0.45 12.60
C SER A 839 -26.88 -1.83 13.25
N ALA A 840 -28.00 -2.56 13.47
CA ALA A 840 -27.95 -3.92 13.99
C ALA A 840 -27.17 -4.86 13.04
N ALA A 841 -27.48 -4.80 11.73
CA ALA A 841 -26.72 -5.53 10.72
C ALA A 841 -25.26 -5.08 10.67
N GLY A 842 -25.00 -3.77 10.82
CA GLY A 842 -23.66 -3.20 10.83
C GLY A 842 -22.80 -3.65 12.01
N VAL A 843 -23.40 -3.79 13.19
CA VAL A 843 -22.72 -4.38 14.37
C VAL A 843 -22.31 -5.81 14.11
N ILE A 844 -23.20 -6.62 13.51
CA ILE A 844 -22.88 -8.01 13.14
C ILE A 844 -21.75 -8.05 12.09
N ALA A 845 -21.83 -7.21 11.06
CA ALA A 845 -20.80 -7.12 10.04
C ALA A 845 -19.46 -6.64 10.63
N ALA A 846 -19.47 -5.66 11.52
CA ALA A 846 -18.29 -5.17 12.23
C ALA A 846 -17.67 -6.24 13.13
N TYR A 847 -18.49 -7.10 13.75
CA TYR A 847 -18.00 -8.24 14.53
C TYR A 847 -17.13 -9.18 13.68
N PHE A 848 -17.61 -9.59 12.51
CA PHE A 848 -16.82 -10.45 11.61
C PHE A 848 -15.60 -9.74 11.03
N ALA A 849 -15.74 -8.47 10.64
CA ALA A 849 -14.63 -7.68 10.12
C ALA A 849 -13.54 -7.46 11.18
N SER A 850 -13.90 -7.26 12.44
CA SER A 850 -12.94 -7.06 13.53
C SER A 850 -12.10 -8.30 13.84
N GLN A 851 -12.61 -9.51 13.56
CA GLN A 851 -11.82 -10.74 13.70
C GLN A 851 -10.65 -10.77 12.69
N VAL A 852 -10.85 -10.27 11.47
CA VAL A 852 -9.78 -10.14 10.47
C VAL A 852 -8.72 -9.14 10.93
N LEU A 853 -9.13 -8.12 11.70
CA LEU A 853 -8.23 -7.12 12.25
C LEU A 853 -7.54 -7.55 13.54
N ALA A 854 -7.93 -8.68 14.15
CA ALA A 854 -7.46 -9.09 15.49
C ALA A 854 -5.94 -9.12 15.62
N SER A 855 -5.21 -9.59 14.61
CA SER A 855 -3.74 -9.63 14.60
C SER A 855 -3.08 -8.24 14.55
N PHE A 856 -3.82 -7.19 14.21
CA PHE A 856 -3.34 -5.81 14.14
C PHE A 856 -3.79 -4.95 15.32
N LEU A 857 -4.66 -5.49 16.18
CA LEU A 857 -5.12 -4.78 17.38
C LEU A 857 -4.18 -5.04 18.53
N TYR A 858 -3.81 -3.97 19.23
CA TYR A 858 -3.01 -4.03 20.45
C TYR A 858 -3.81 -3.49 21.64
N GLY A 859 -3.87 -4.26 22.72
CA GLY A 859 -4.54 -3.85 23.95
C GLY A 859 -6.04 -3.53 23.81
N THR A 860 -6.62 -3.77 22.63
CA THR A 860 -8.02 -3.49 22.32
C THR A 860 -8.70 -4.81 22.00
N SER A 861 -9.81 -5.12 22.68
CA SER A 861 -10.62 -6.27 22.29
C SER A 861 -11.30 -5.98 20.95
N THR A 862 -11.48 -7.01 20.12
CA THR A 862 -12.27 -6.92 18.87
C THR A 862 -13.70 -6.40 19.10
N HIS A 863 -14.15 -6.39 20.36
CA HIS A 863 -15.51 -6.02 20.80
C HIS A 863 -15.48 -4.85 21.80
N ASP A 864 -14.57 -3.89 21.65
CA ASP A 864 -14.48 -2.75 22.57
C ASP A 864 -15.80 -1.95 22.58
N PRO A 865 -16.56 -1.96 23.72
CA PRO A 865 -17.90 -1.36 23.77
C PRO A 865 -17.88 0.16 23.62
N LEU A 866 -16.78 0.82 23.96
CA LEU A 866 -16.62 2.26 23.81
C LEU A 866 -16.50 2.64 22.32
N VAL A 867 -15.69 1.89 21.57
CA VAL A 867 -15.55 2.10 20.12
C VAL A 867 -16.87 1.85 19.41
N LEU A 868 -17.54 0.75 19.78
CA LEU A 868 -18.82 0.39 19.18
C LEU A 868 -19.89 1.44 19.50
N GLY A 869 -20.00 1.87 20.75
CA GLY A 869 -20.95 2.90 21.19
C GLY A 869 -20.69 4.25 20.53
N ALA A 870 -19.42 4.68 20.46
CA ALA A 870 -19.03 5.93 19.80
C ALA A 870 -19.33 5.89 18.29
N SER A 871 -19.09 4.76 17.62
CA SER A 871 -19.37 4.58 16.20
C SER A 871 -20.86 4.64 15.89
N VAL A 872 -21.68 3.98 16.70
CA VAL A 872 -23.16 4.05 16.59
C VAL A 872 -23.65 5.47 16.84
N LEU A 873 -23.13 6.14 17.86
CA LEU A 873 -23.49 7.53 18.17
C LEU A 873 -23.14 8.48 17.02
N ALA A 874 -21.95 8.35 16.45
CA ALA A 874 -21.52 9.15 15.30
C ALA A 874 -22.47 8.95 14.10
N LEU A 875 -22.80 7.70 13.78
CA LEU A 875 -23.72 7.38 12.69
C LEU A 875 -25.14 7.91 12.92
N VAL A 876 -25.66 7.74 14.13
CA VAL A 876 -26.99 8.26 14.51
C VAL A 876 -27.00 9.77 14.43
N THR A 877 -25.95 10.46 14.86
CA THR A 877 -25.84 11.93 14.76
C THR A 877 -25.90 12.38 13.30
N ILE A 878 -25.17 11.70 12.40
CA ILE A 878 -25.19 12.01 10.96
C ILE A 878 -26.56 11.70 10.35
N ALA A 879 -27.18 10.58 10.69
CA ALA A 879 -28.50 10.22 10.21
C ALA A 879 -29.58 11.22 10.67
N CYS A 880 -29.52 11.67 11.91
CA CYS A 880 -30.39 12.72 12.46
C CYS A 880 -30.17 14.06 11.74
N GLY A 881 -28.90 14.48 11.56
CA GLY A 881 -28.55 15.70 10.82
C GLY A 881 -29.04 15.68 9.37
N ALA A 882 -28.82 14.56 8.67
CA ALA A 882 -29.28 14.37 7.29
C ALA A 882 -30.82 14.38 7.16
N SER A 883 -31.54 13.94 8.18
CA SER A 883 -33.00 13.90 8.24
C SER A 883 -33.62 15.26 8.58
N LEU A 884 -32.92 16.12 9.31
CA LEU A 884 -33.46 17.36 9.87
C LEU A 884 -33.82 18.37 8.77
N LEU A 885 -32.96 18.61 7.81
CA LEU A 885 -33.18 19.58 6.74
C LEU A 885 -34.40 19.23 5.86
N PRO A 886 -34.56 17.97 5.36
CA PRO A 886 -35.78 17.57 4.62
C PRO A 886 -37.07 17.67 5.48
N ALA A 887 -36.97 17.27 6.75
CA ALA A 887 -38.11 17.32 7.66
C ALA A 887 -38.56 18.76 7.94
N LEU A 888 -37.62 19.70 8.14
CA LEU A 888 -37.91 21.13 8.32
C LEU A 888 -38.50 21.76 7.05
N ARG A 889 -38.03 21.38 5.86
CA ARG A 889 -38.61 21.84 4.60
C ARG A 889 -40.06 21.35 4.44
N ALA A 890 -40.33 20.07 4.73
CA ALA A 890 -41.66 19.48 4.71
C ALA A 890 -42.62 20.19 5.65
N ALA A 891 -42.16 20.54 6.86
CA ALA A 891 -42.96 21.23 7.87
C ALA A 891 -43.24 22.73 7.56
N ARG A 892 -42.56 23.32 6.57
CA ARG A 892 -42.73 24.73 6.12
C ARG A 892 -43.57 24.85 4.86
N ILE A 893 -44.12 23.77 4.31
CA ILE A 893 -44.95 23.80 3.09
C ILE A 893 -46.26 24.49 3.41
N ASP A 894 -46.67 25.43 2.55
CA ASP A 894 -48.00 26.07 2.65
C ASP A 894 -49.08 25.06 2.23
N PRO A 895 -50.02 24.72 3.13
CA PRO A 895 -51.12 23.79 2.83
C PRO A 895 -51.91 24.14 1.58
N MET A 896 -52.12 25.44 1.32
CA MET A 896 -52.89 25.91 0.16
C MET A 896 -52.12 25.76 -1.16
N ALA A 897 -50.76 25.94 -1.11
CA ALA A 897 -49.90 25.70 -2.25
C ALA A 897 -49.78 24.21 -2.57
N ALA A 898 -49.76 23.34 -1.54
CA ALA A 898 -49.63 21.89 -1.70
C ALA A 898 -50.85 21.23 -2.35
N ILE A 899 -52.06 21.82 -2.16
CA ILE A 899 -53.30 21.32 -2.75
C ILE A 899 -53.52 21.85 -4.16
N ARG A 900 -52.96 23.02 -4.53
CA ARG A 900 -53.04 23.60 -5.88
C ARG A 900 -52.04 23.03 -6.92
N CYS A 901 -51.09 22.22 -6.52
CA CYS A 901 -50.09 21.57 -7.38
C CYS A 901 -50.58 20.23 -7.98
N GLU A 902 -51.89 19.97 -8.07
CA GLU A 902 -52.46 18.97 -8.95
C GLU A 902 -52.69 19.64 -10.34
#